data_ca944dfcff24ed6f5da9308ffa46c956
#
_entry.id   ca944dfcff24ed6f5da9308ffa46c956
#
_cell.length_a   1.000
_cell.length_b   1.000
_cell.length_c   1.000
_cell.angle_alpha   90.00
_cell.angle_beta   90.00
_cell.angle_gamma   90.00
#
_symmetry.space_group_name_H-M   'P 1'
#
loop_
_entity.id
_entity.type
_entity.pdbx_description
1 polymer ?
#
loop_
_entity_poly.entity_id
_entity_poly.type
_entity_poly.pdbx_seq_one_letter_code
_entity_poly.pdbx_strand_id
1 'polypeptide(L)'
;MKNLLQFVFVAFISLQLQAQERTISGTISDENGLSLPGVNIIVKGTSNRTQTNFDGFYTLKATEGDVLSYSFIGYITTQKKVKKNTADISFAMKVDSEALEEVVVTALGIKRKRDEITTSYQKVETEQLTQRANPAVAHSLSGKVSGLQINSNSNGVNQGTKIVLRGNRSVSRSKQALIVIDGVISTSETLNRIKSKKIGSVDVIRGAGGTALYGSQGANGVIIVTTKDSNYTLPKEVKHHIFQPNMNENNDVYEEIVENAFENVKTKPLSTFSIDVDKASYSNIRRMINNGQEIPSSSVKIEEMVNYFDYNYPQPTDKHPFSINTEQVQTPWNRDTQLVRIGLQGKTYENEALPASNLTFLIDVSGSMGQANKLPLLKSAYKLLVNQLRPQDYVSIVVYAGAAGVVLEPTSGIEKEKIVAALDRLQSGGSTAGGQGIELAYSLAEKNFKKNGNNRVILATDGDFNVGASTDKDMEKLIEDKRKTGVFLSVLGFGYGNYKDSKLETLADKGNGNHAYIDTMQEAQKVFGKEFGGTLFTIAKDVKIQVEFNPAVVQAYRLIGYENRLLADEDFIDDTKDAGELGSGHTVTALYEVIPVGLKSDYLKDISDLKYTKNESASNFSDELFTVKFRYKKPDGVKSIEMIHVHENNMQQASIDMKFASAVALFGMHLRNSEYDNKAKLSDVLDLAKQGRGSDLNGYRSEFVRLVNAYKSL
;
A
#
# COMPACT_ATOMS: atom_id res chain seq x y z
N MET A 1 -45.70 -11.72 -57.94
CA MET A 1 -44.50 -10.88 -57.69
C MET A 1 -44.78 -9.62 -56.87
N LYS A 2 -45.91 -8.88 -57.06
CA LYS A 2 -46.20 -7.67 -56.24
C LYS A 2 -46.31 -7.93 -54.73
N ASN A 3 -46.93 -9.01 -54.32
CA ASN A 3 -47.14 -9.32 -52.88
C ASN A 3 -45.83 -9.83 -52.18
N LEU A 4 -44.91 -10.40 -52.93
CA LEU A 4 -43.60 -10.83 -52.40
C LEU A 4 -42.68 -9.62 -52.17
N LEU A 5 -42.77 -8.61 -53.05
CA LEU A 5 -41.99 -7.36 -52.88
C LEU A 5 -42.47 -6.51 -51.69
N GLN A 6 -43.78 -6.51 -51.39
CA GLN A 6 -44.31 -5.84 -50.20
C GLN A 6 -43.91 -6.54 -48.88
N PHE A 7 -43.82 -7.88 -48.86
CA PHE A 7 -43.37 -8.63 -47.69
C PHE A 7 -41.89 -8.42 -47.42
N VAL A 8 -41.07 -8.36 -48.47
CA VAL A 8 -39.61 -8.07 -48.36
C VAL A 8 -39.40 -6.61 -47.93
N PHE A 9 -40.19 -5.65 -48.38
CA PHE A 9 -40.08 -4.24 -47.97
C PHE A 9 -40.51 -4.01 -46.50
N VAL A 10 -41.55 -4.71 -46.01
CA VAL A 10 -41.96 -4.68 -44.60
C VAL A 10 -40.93 -5.41 -43.71
N ALA A 11 -40.33 -6.50 -44.16
CA ALA A 11 -39.27 -7.20 -43.43
C ALA A 11 -37.97 -6.38 -43.38
N PHE A 12 -37.67 -5.52 -44.38
CA PHE A 12 -36.49 -4.63 -44.38
C PHE A 12 -36.68 -3.41 -43.49
N ILE A 13 -37.91 -2.93 -43.25
CA ILE A 13 -38.20 -1.83 -42.35
C ILE A 13 -38.18 -2.27 -40.88
N SER A 14 -38.45 -3.55 -40.57
CA SER A 14 -38.39 -4.07 -39.22
C SER A 14 -36.95 -4.38 -38.71
N LEU A 15 -35.93 -4.32 -39.59
CA LEU A 15 -34.52 -4.56 -39.22
C LEU A 15 -33.73 -3.29 -38.88
N GLN A 16 -34.36 -2.10 -38.91
CA GLN A 16 -33.67 -0.83 -38.66
C GLN A 16 -33.95 -0.21 -37.27
N LEU A 17 -34.63 -0.93 -36.37
CA LEU A 17 -34.80 -0.48 -34.97
C LEU A 17 -33.69 -1.12 -34.06
N GLN A 18 -32.43 -0.99 -34.41
CA GLN A 18 -31.36 -1.14 -33.43
C GLN A 18 -31.35 0.12 -32.57
N ALA A 19 -31.81 -0.01 -31.33
CA ALA A 19 -31.66 1.05 -30.34
C ALA A 19 -30.16 1.40 -30.21
N GLN A 20 -29.82 2.62 -30.61
CA GLN A 20 -28.41 3.07 -30.62
C GLN A 20 -27.90 3.20 -29.19
N GLU A 21 -26.98 2.31 -28.81
CA GLU A 21 -26.27 2.44 -27.55
C GLU A 21 -25.49 3.76 -27.51
N ARG A 22 -25.60 4.46 -26.41
CA ARG A 22 -24.82 5.68 -26.14
C ARG A 22 -24.22 5.67 -24.75
N THR A 23 -23.22 6.45 -24.57
CA THR A 23 -22.55 6.62 -23.26
C THR A 23 -23.35 7.65 -22.46
N ILE A 24 -23.82 7.22 -21.29
CA ILE A 24 -24.41 8.07 -20.26
C ILE A 24 -23.36 8.32 -19.21
N SER A 25 -23.18 9.55 -18.80
CA SER A 25 -22.30 9.94 -17.71
C SER A 25 -23.06 10.70 -16.64
N GLY A 26 -22.42 10.96 -15.49
CA GLY A 26 -23.00 11.78 -14.44
C GLY A 26 -22.21 11.71 -13.15
N THR A 27 -22.53 12.62 -12.22
CA THR A 27 -21.94 12.68 -10.89
C THR A 27 -23.01 12.47 -9.83
N ILE A 28 -22.74 11.60 -8.87
CA ILE A 28 -23.62 11.30 -7.75
C ILE A 28 -23.02 11.89 -6.47
N SER A 29 -23.83 12.65 -5.73
CA SER A 29 -23.47 13.26 -4.44
C SER A 29 -24.45 12.87 -3.34
N ASP A 30 -24.14 13.22 -2.09
CA ASP A 30 -25.07 13.21 -0.97
C ASP A 30 -25.92 14.52 -0.93
N GLU A 31 -26.81 14.62 0.06
CA GLU A 31 -27.66 15.80 0.25
C GLU A 31 -26.90 17.08 0.58
N ASN A 32 -25.64 16.98 1.02
CA ASN A 32 -24.75 18.10 1.34
C ASN A 32 -23.84 18.47 0.16
N GLY A 33 -23.99 17.79 -1.00
CA GLY A 33 -23.16 18.02 -2.17
C GLY A 33 -21.81 17.31 -2.15
N LEU A 34 -21.54 16.42 -1.17
CA LEU A 34 -20.32 15.63 -1.11
C LEU A 34 -20.41 14.47 -2.09
N SER A 35 -19.39 14.28 -2.92
CA SER A 35 -19.33 13.19 -3.90
C SER A 35 -19.45 11.82 -3.25
N LEU A 36 -20.26 10.93 -3.82
CA LEU A 36 -20.46 9.55 -3.35
C LEU A 36 -19.69 8.55 -4.23
N PRO A 37 -18.49 8.08 -3.80
CA PRO A 37 -17.76 7.04 -4.50
C PRO A 37 -18.35 5.64 -4.21
N GLY A 38 -18.31 4.76 -5.21
CA GLY A 38 -18.74 3.37 -5.05
C GLY A 38 -20.24 3.14 -5.15
N VAL A 39 -21.04 4.13 -5.62
CA VAL A 39 -22.45 3.93 -5.94
C VAL A 39 -22.56 2.93 -7.09
N ASN A 40 -23.29 1.84 -6.88
CA ASN A 40 -23.57 0.86 -7.93
C ASN A 40 -24.64 1.38 -8.89
N ILE A 41 -24.35 1.37 -10.19
CA ILE A 41 -25.27 1.71 -11.26
C ILE A 41 -25.46 0.50 -12.15
N ILE A 42 -26.71 0.05 -12.31
CA ILE A 42 -27.06 -1.15 -13.09
C ILE A 42 -28.16 -0.78 -14.09
N VAL A 43 -27.99 -1.20 -15.34
CA VAL A 43 -29.10 -1.18 -16.30
C VAL A 43 -30.08 -2.31 -15.96
N LYS A 44 -31.29 -1.95 -15.50
CA LYS A 44 -32.26 -2.91 -14.97
C LYS A 44 -32.64 -3.97 -16.01
N GLY A 45 -32.53 -5.23 -15.63
CA GLY A 45 -32.81 -6.38 -16.51
C GLY A 45 -31.64 -6.84 -17.38
N THR A 46 -30.43 -6.24 -17.20
CA THR A 46 -29.21 -6.63 -17.91
C THR A 46 -28.06 -6.89 -16.93
N SER A 47 -26.93 -7.40 -17.43
CA SER A 47 -25.68 -7.54 -16.67
C SER A 47 -24.78 -6.28 -16.77
N ASN A 48 -25.22 -5.23 -17.49
CA ASN A 48 -24.45 -4.02 -17.71
C ASN A 48 -24.47 -3.15 -16.45
N ARG A 49 -23.31 -2.91 -15.84
CA ARG A 49 -23.15 -2.17 -14.58
C ARG A 49 -21.84 -1.41 -14.53
N THR A 50 -21.81 -0.36 -13.70
CA THR A 50 -20.61 0.42 -13.36
C THR A 50 -20.70 0.90 -11.90
N GLN A 51 -19.66 1.55 -11.42
CA GLN A 51 -19.63 2.21 -10.12
C GLN A 51 -19.10 3.63 -10.27
N THR A 52 -19.50 4.53 -9.36
CA THR A 52 -18.93 5.87 -9.30
C THR A 52 -17.48 5.83 -8.82
N ASN A 53 -16.62 6.66 -9.42
CA ASN A 53 -15.25 6.90 -8.98
C ASN A 53 -15.21 7.79 -7.72
N PHE A 54 -14.03 8.20 -7.28
CA PHE A 54 -13.85 9.03 -6.09
C PHE A 54 -14.47 10.42 -6.16
N ASP A 55 -14.68 10.96 -7.37
CA ASP A 55 -15.39 12.23 -7.58
C ASP A 55 -16.90 12.04 -7.71
N GLY A 56 -17.41 10.82 -7.45
CA GLY A 56 -18.79 10.46 -7.65
C GLY A 56 -19.18 10.32 -9.13
N PHE A 57 -18.21 10.39 -10.07
CA PHE A 57 -18.46 10.35 -11.51
C PHE A 57 -18.55 8.91 -12.02
N TYR A 58 -19.44 8.67 -12.98
CA TYR A 58 -19.60 7.38 -13.66
C TYR A 58 -19.81 7.53 -15.15
N THR A 59 -19.53 6.46 -15.89
CA THR A 59 -19.91 6.29 -17.28
C THR A 59 -20.51 4.90 -17.50
N LEU A 60 -21.56 4.80 -18.28
CA LEU A 60 -22.25 3.54 -18.60
C LEU A 60 -22.87 3.61 -19.98
N LYS A 61 -22.78 2.54 -20.76
CA LYS A 61 -23.51 2.44 -22.03
C LYS A 61 -24.96 2.04 -21.78
N ALA A 62 -25.87 2.76 -22.36
CA ALA A 62 -27.31 2.45 -22.26
C ALA A 62 -28.07 2.94 -23.50
N THR A 63 -29.24 2.39 -23.71
CA THR A 63 -30.15 2.74 -24.80
C THR A 63 -31.30 3.61 -24.31
N GLU A 64 -31.95 4.31 -25.22
CA GLU A 64 -33.19 5.06 -24.92
C GLU A 64 -34.26 4.11 -24.37
N GLY A 65 -34.84 4.48 -23.25
CA GLY A 65 -35.86 3.67 -22.57
C GLY A 65 -35.36 2.83 -21.42
N ASP A 66 -34.05 2.58 -21.34
CA ASP A 66 -33.41 1.84 -20.22
C ASP A 66 -33.67 2.55 -18.89
N VAL A 67 -33.75 1.75 -17.83
CA VAL A 67 -33.84 2.24 -16.45
C VAL A 67 -32.54 1.95 -15.72
N LEU A 68 -31.83 3.00 -15.32
CA LEU A 68 -30.64 2.92 -14.51
C LEU A 68 -31.07 2.89 -13.04
N SER A 69 -30.62 1.89 -12.30
CA SER A 69 -30.82 1.75 -10.86
C SER A 69 -29.54 2.11 -10.14
N TYR A 70 -29.60 3.10 -9.26
CA TYR A 70 -28.49 3.60 -8.44
C TYR A 70 -28.69 3.12 -7.01
N SER A 71 -27.74 2.39 -6.45
CA SER A 71 -27.81 1.87 -5.10
C SER A 71 -26.49 2.12 -4.34
N PHE A 72 -26.63 2.58 -3.10
CA PHE A 72 -25.52 2.78 -2.18
C PHE A 72 -25.98 2.52 -0.75
N ILE A 73 -25.08 2.00 0.09
CA ILE A 73 -25.42 1.61 1.47
C ILE A 73 -25.84 2.86 2.27
N GLY A 74 -27.00 2.80 2.92
CA GLY A 74 -27.56 3.91 3.71
C GLY A 74 -28.31 4.97 2.91
N TYR A 75 -28.52 4.76 1.60
CA TYR A 75 -29.26 5.67 0.74
C TYR A 75 -30.42 4.98 0.03
N ILE A 76 -31.49 5.72 -0.23
CA ILE A 76 -32.64 5.22 -0.96
C ILE A 76 -32.25 4.88 -2.40
N THR A 77 -32.48 3.62 -2.80
CA THR A 77 -32.23 3.17 -4.17
C THR A 77 -33.05 3.99 -5.13
N THR A 78 -32.41 4.73 -6.03
CA THR A 78 -33.04 5.64 -6.96
C THR A 78 -32.98 5.08 -8.37
N GLN A 79 -34.11 5.20 -9.14
CA GLN A 79 -34.16 4.77 -10.53
C GLN A 79 -34.35 5.96 -11.45
N LYS A 80 -33.62 6.01 -12.55
CA LYS A 80 -33.74 7.05 -13.59
C LYS A 80 -33.87 6.40 -14.96
N LYS A 81 -34.83 6.86 -15.74
CA LYS A 81 -35.04 6.39 -17.11
C LYS A 81 -34.24 7.21 -18.10
N VAL A 82 -33.54 6.56 -19.01
CA VAL A 82 -32.79 7.19 -20.09
C VAL A 82 -33.73 7.74 -21.13
N LYS A 83 -33.76 9.06 -21.31
CA LYS A 83 -34.64 9.78 -22.28
C LYS A 83 -33.85 10.05 -23.57
N LYS A 84 -34.56 10.40 -24.65
CA LYS A 84 -34.01 10.56 -26.02
C LYS A 84 -32.76 11.44 -26.14
N ASN A 85 -32.59 12.46 -25.30
CA ASN A 85 -31.44 13.39 -25.33
C ASN A 85 -30.63 13.39 -24.03
N THR A 86 -30.72 12.35 -23.19
CA THR A 86 -30.00 12.28 -21.94
C THR A 86 -28.57 11.83 -22.21
N ALA A 87 -27.57 12.69 -21.97
CA ALA A 87 -26.17 12.38 -21.97
C ALA A 87 -25.57 12.41 -20.54
N ASP A 88 -26.21 13.18 -19.65
CA ASP A 88 -25.79 13.30 -18.23
C ASP A 88 -26.99 13.01 -17.32
N ILE A 89 -26.71 12.20 -16.25
CA ILE A 89 -27.66 11.95 -15.16
C ILE A 89 -26.92 12.14 -13.85
N SER A 90 -26.86 13.38 -13.40
CA SER A 90 -26.27 13.78 -12.13
C SER A 90 -27.35 14.15 -11.12
N PHE A 91 -27.22 13.67 -9.87
CA PHE A 91 -28.19 14.01 -8.81
C PHE A 91 -27.63 13.65 -7.42
N ALA A 92 -28.23 14.23 -6.36
CA ALA A 92 -27.98 13.87 -4.98
C ALA A 92 -28.87 12.69 -4.54
N MET A 93 -28.26 11.66 -3.93
CA MET A 93 -28.99 10.55 -3.31
C MET A 93 -29.50 10.98 -1.93
N LYS A 94 -30.69 10.50 -1.57
CA LYS A 94 -31.32 10.75 -0.28
C LYS A 94 -30.98 9.65 0.70
N VAL A 95 -30.70 10.04 1.95
CA VAL A 95 -30.48 9.10 3.04
C VAL A 95 -31.78 8.33 3.34
N ASP A 96 -31.68 7.02 3.52
CA ASP A 96 -32.81 6.16 3.88
C ASP A 96 -33.10 6.26 5.39
N SER A 97 -33.98 7.16 5.76
CA SER A 97 -34.37 7.42 7.15
C SER A 97 -35.38 6.41 7.75
N GLU A 98 -36.07 5.61 6.89
CA GLU A 98 -37.00 4.57 7.36
C GLU A 98 -36.30 3.27 7.75
N ALA A 99 -35.01 3.09 7.41
CA ALA A 99 -34.20 1.93 7.78
C ALA A 99 -33.73 1.95 9.24
N LEU A 100 -34.24 2.85 10.10
CA LEU A 100 -33.76 3.09 11.46
C LEU A 100 -34.32 2.15 12.54
N GLU A 101 -35.20 1.21 12.22
CA GLU A 101 -35.83 0.39 13.28
C GLU A 101 -35.07 -0.89 13.69
N GLU A 102 -34.08 -1.37 12.95
CA GLU A 102 -33.24 -2.52 13.39
C GLU A 102 -31.79 -2.44 12.90
N VAL A 103 -31.08 -1.43 13.34
CA VAL A 103 -29.70 -1.21 12.95
C VAL A 103 -28.74 -1.51 14.09
N VAL A 104 -27.82 -2.44 13.89
CA VAL A 104 -26.68 -2.70 14.80
C VAL A 104 -25.58 -1.73 14.46
N VAL A 105 -25.14 -0.93 15.43
CA VAL A 105 -23.99 -0.05 15.29
C VAL A 105 -22.73 -0.91 15.35
N THR A 106 -21.98 -0.94 14.23
CA THR A 106 -20.70 -1.67 14.13
C THR A 106 -19.51 -0.74 14.41
N ALA A 107 -18.30 -1.28 14.38
CA ALA A 107 -17.05 -0.50 14.53
C ALA A 107 -17.08 0.72 13.61
N LEU A 108 -16.60 1.85 14.09
CA LEU A 108 -16.57 3.14 13.37
C LEU A 108 -17.93 3.81 13.10
N GLY A 109 -19.00 3.43 13.82
CA GLY A 109 -20.32 4.07 13.69
C GLY A 109 -21.10 3.66 12.43
N ILE A 110 -20.68 2.63 11.71
CA ILE A 110 -21.38 2.11 10.52
C ILE A 110 -22.61 1.31 10.98
N LYS A 111 -23.78 1.67 10.51
CA LYS A 111 -25.06 0.98 10.79
C LYS A 111 -25.32 -0.09 9.73
N ARG A 112 -25.59 -1.35 10.13
CA ARG A 112 -25.99 -2.44 9.22
C ARG A 112 -27.34 -3.04 9.65
N LYS A 113 -28.13 -3.50 8.68
CA LYS A 113 -29.39 -4.21 8.96
C LYS A 113 -29.10 -5.61 9.52
N ARG A 114 -29.99 -6.07 10.42
CA ARG A 114 -29.91 -7.39 11.07
C ARG A 114 -29.84 -8.54 10.08
N ASP A 115 -30.56 -8.46 8.96
CA ASP A 115 -30.61 -9.47 7.91
C ASP A 115 -29.32 -9.60 7.08
N GLU A 116 -28.43 -8.61 7.16
CA GLU A 116 -27.14 -8.61 6.48
C GLU A 116 -26.04 -9.29 7.32
N ILE A 117 -26.34 -9.62 8.58
CA ILE A 117 -25.39 -10.25 9.50
C ILE A 117 -25.61 -11.77 9.48
N THR A 118 -24.83 -12.47 8.65
CA THR A 118 -24.88 -13.94 8.50
C THR A 118 -24.34 -14.72 9.72
N THR A 119 -24.07 -14.04 10.85
CA THR A 119 -23.44 -14.63 12.03
C THR A 119 -24.35 -14.62 13.24
N SER A 120 -24.13 -15.57 14.16
CA SER A 120 -24.90 -15.73 15.39
C SER A 120 -24.85 -14.48 16.26
N TYR A 121 -25.95 -13.75 16.31
CA TYR A 121 -26.18 -12.51 17.04
C TYR A 121 -27.25 -12.72 18.13
N GLN A 122 -27.07 -12.08 19.28
CA GLN A 122 -28.05 -12.11 20.36
C GLN A 122 -28.15 -10.75 21.03
N LYS A 123 -29.36 -10.18 21.08
CA LYS A 123 -29.69 -8.90 21.74
C LYS A 123 -30.28 -9.17 23.13
N VAL A 124 -29.90 -8.40 24.13
CA VAL A 124 -30.43 -8.40 25.48
C VAL A 124 -30.94 -7.01 25.78
N GLU A 125 -32.24 -6.88 25.99
CA GLU A 125 -32.90 -5.61 26.29
C GLU A 125 -32.74 -5.21 27.75
N THR A 126 -32.89 -3.92 28.06
CA THR A 126 -32.71 -3.32 29.40
C THR A 126 -33.58 -3.97 30.46
N GLU A 127 -34.84 -4.29 30.12
CA GLU A 127 -35.81 -4.91 31.04
C GLU A 127 -35.29 -6.25 31.55
N GLN A 128 -34.60 -6.99 30.69
CA GLN A 128 -33.99 -8.27 31.08
C GLN A 128 -32.77 -8.08 32.00
N LEU A 129 -32.03 -6.97 31.86
CA LEU A 129 -30.84 -6.68 32.68
C LEU A 129 -31.23 -6.21 34.11
N THR A 130 -32.41 -5.59 34.26
CA THR A 130 -32.87 -4.98 35.51
C THR A 130 -33.70 -5.90 36.38
N GLN A 131 -34.13 -7.09 35.88
CA GLN A 131 -34.95 -8.04 36.63
C GLN A 131 -34.32 -8.60 37.93
N ARG A 132 -33.01 -8.54 38.05
CA ARG A 132 -32.29 -8.85 39.33
C ARG A 132 -31.34 -7.71 39.65
N ALA A 133 -31.45 -7.18 40.86
CA ALA A 133 -30.58 -6.11 41.35
C ALA A 133 -29.14 -6.64 41.55
N ASN A 134 -28.34 -6.70 40.50
CA ASN A 134 -26.91 -6.99 40.61
C ASN A 134 -26.14 -5.69 40.37
N PRO A 135 -25.22 -5.26 41.24
CA PRO A 135 -24.47 -4.02 41.08
C PRO A 135 -23.53 -4.03 39.87
N ALA A 136 -23.13 -5.21 39.38
CA ALA A 136 -22.23 -5.34 38.22
C ALA A 136 -23.00 -5.82 36.97
N VAL A 137 -23.02 -5.01 35.92
CA VAL A 137 -23.72 -5.28 34.64
C VAL A 137 -23.25 -6.56 34.00
N ALA A 138 -21.94 -6.85 34.05
CA ALA A 138 -21.39 -8.09 33.50
C ALA A 138 -22.11 -9.32 34.08
N HIS A 139 -22.33 -9.37 35.41
CA HIS A 139 -23.03 -10.50 36.04
C HIS A 139 -24.52 -10.58 35.67
N SER A 140 -25.15 -9.47 35.31
CA SER A 140 -26.52 -9.45 34.82
C SER A 140 -26.72 -10.13 33.48
N LEU A 141 -25.64 -10.30 32.70
CA LEU A 141 -25.63 -11.02 31.43
C LEU A 141 -25.51 -12.55 31.59
N SER A 142 -25.09 -13.02 32.78
CA SER A 142 -24.95 -14.45 33.03
C SER A 142 -26.30 -15.17 32.97
N GLY A 143 -26.34 -16.28 32.21
CA GLY A 143 -27.57 -17.07 31.96
C GLY A 143 -28.52 -16.45 30.94
N LYS A 144 -28.28 -15.22 30.44
CA LYS A 144 -29.10 -14.56 29.41
C LYS A 144 -28.50 -14.64 28.01
N VAL A 145 -27.19 -14.86 27.94
CA VAL A 145 -26.46 -15.03 26.69
C VAL A 145 -25.92 -16.46 26.62
N SER A 146 -26.31 -17.20 25.59
CA SER A 146 -25.90 -18.60 25.45
C SER A 146 -24.38 -18.69 25.21
N GLY A 147 -23.67 -19.49 26.00
CA GLY A 147 -22.22 -19.68 25.91
C GLY A 147 -21.37 -18.57 26.53
N LEU A 148 -21.98 -17.63 27.25
CA LEU A 148 -21.28 -16.61 28.04
C LEU A 148 -20.91 -17.19 29.40
N GLN A 149 -19.62 -17.17 29.73
CA GLN A 149 -19.08 -17.51 31.06
C GLN A 149 -18.43 -16.27 31.67
N ILE A 150 -18.81 -15.98 32.92
CA ILE A 150 -18.29 -14.84 33.67
C ILE A 150 -17.59 -15.42 34.90
N ASN A 151 -16.28 -15.28 34.94
CA ASN A 151 -15.45 -15.73 36.03
C ASN A 151 -14.95 -14.52 36.83
N SER A 152 -15.34 -14.41 38.11
CA SER A 152 -14.77 -13.44 39.03
C SER A 152 -13.64 -14.10 39.81
N ASN A 153 -12.48 -13.46 39.92
CA ASN A 153 -11.43 -13.92 40.83
C ASN A 153 -11.84 -13.65 42.26
N SER A 154 -11.63 -14.64 43.14
CA SER A 154 -12.10 -14.69 44.54
C SER A 154 -11.43 -13.71 45.54
N ASN A 155 -10.61 -12.75 45.08
CA ASN A 155 -9.84 -11.83 45.94
C ASN A 155 -10.40 -10.39 45.96
N GLY A 156 -11.74 -10.21 46.03
CA GLY A 156 -12.34 -8.90 46.22
C GLY A 156 -13.43 -8.52 45.21
N VAL A 157 -14.39 -7.69 45.61
CA VAL A 157 -15.61 -7.36 44.85
C VAL A 157 -15.37 -6.56 43.59
N ASN A 158 -14.12 -6.09 43.30
CA ASN A 158 -13.81 -5.15 42.19
C ASN A 158 -12.57 -5.50 41.35
N GLN A 159 -12.00 -6.69 41.43
CA GLN A 159 -10.82 -7.03 40.62
C GLN A 159 -11.11 -8.17 39.64
N GLY A 160 -11.09 -7.83 38.34
CA GLY A 160 -10.82 -8.76 37.24
C GLY A 160 -11.96 -9.70 36.84
N THR A 161 -13.15 -9.17 36.49
CA THR A 161 -14.20 -9.99 35.86
C THR A 161 -13.77 -10.41 34.46
N LYS A 162 -13.51 -11.71 34.22
CA LYS A 162 -13.25 -12.27 32.91
C LYS A 162 -14.54 -12.71 32.23
N ILE A 163 -14.80 -12.17 31.04
CA ILE A 163 -15.99 -12.49 30.25
C ILE A 163 -15.53 -13.31 29.04
N VAL A 164 -15.96 -14.57 28.95
CA VAL A 164 -15.57 -15.53 27.90
C VAL A 164 -16.81 -16.00 27.13
N LEU A 165 -16.77 -15.97 25.82
CA LEU A 165 -17.82 -16.49 24.94
C LEU A 165 -17.36 -17.83 24.33
N ARG A 166 -18.11 -18.91 24.53
CA ARG A 166 -17.89 -20.29 24.01
C ARG A 166 -16.62 -21.01 24.49
N GLY A 167 -16.20 -20.81 25.75
CA GLY A 167 -15.12 -21.61 26.36
C GLY A 167 -13.71 -21.32 25.85
N ASN A 168 -12.74 -22.08 26.38
CA ASN A 168 -11.32 -21.88 26.13
C ASN A 168 -10.89 -22.56 24.80
N ARG A 169 -10.60 -21.77 23.76
CA ARG A 169 -10.10 -22.28 22.46
C ARG A 169 -8.59 -22.13 22.23
N SER A 170 -7.88 -21.42 23.11
CA SER A 170 -6.43 -21.19 22.95
C SER A 170 -5.72 -21.28 24.30
N VAL A 171 -4.53 -21.85 24.32
CA VAL A 171 -3.68 -22.00 25.50
C VAL A 171 -2.85 -20.74 25.80
N SER A 172 -2.61 -19.88 24.80
CA SER A 172 -1.60 -18.81 24.85
C SER A 172 -2.08 -17.37 24.56
N ARG A 173 -3.40 -17.09 24.41
CA ARG A 173 -3.93 -15.74 24.16
C ARG A 173 -5.05 -15.32 25.11
N SER A 174 -5.24 -13.99 25.27
CA SER A 174 -6.36 -13.43 26.03
C SER A 174 -7.68 -14.07 25.59
N LYS A 175 -8.40 -14.66 26.54
CA LYS A 175 -9.62 -15.45 26.34
C LYS A 175 -10.88 -14.60 26.50
N GLN A 176 -10.74 -13.27 26.64
CA GLN A 176 -11.84 -12.35 26.91
C GLN A 176 -12.56 -11.91 25.64
N ALA A 177 -13.89 -11.72 25.73
CA ALA A 177 -14.66 -11.06 24.70
C ALA A 177 -14.31 -9.56 24.66
N LEU A 178 -14.30 -8.97 23.47
CA LEU A 178 -14.15 -7.53 23.29
C LEU A 178 -15.40 -6.82 23.81
N ILE A 179 -15.22 -5.74 24.56
CA ILE A 179 -16.32 -4.90 25.04
C ILE A 179 -16.28 -3.57 24.35
N VAL A 180 -17.42 -3.14 23.80
CA VAL A 180 -17.58 -1.86 23.12
C VAL A 180 -18.75 -1.13 23.75
N ILE A 181 -18.55 0.11 24.21
CA ILE A 181 -19.58 0.94 24.85
C ILE A 181 -19.75 2.21 24.03
N ASP A 182 -20.94 2.42 23.46
CA ASP A 182 -21.28 3.56 22.59
C ASP A 182 -20.25 3.77 21.46
N GLY A 183 -19.80 2.65 20.84
CA GLY A 183 -18.81 2.67 19.76
C GLY A 183 -17.35 2.72 20.21
N VAL A 184 -17.07 2.87 21.51
CA VAL A 184 -15.71 2.95 22.07
C VAL A 184 -15.30 1.61 22.68
N ILE A 185 -14.15 1.06 22.26
CA ILE A 185 -13.57 -0.16 22.86
C ILE A 185 -13.26 0.12 24.33
N SER A 186 -13.72 -0.77 25.22
CA SER A 186 -13.73 -0.56 26.66
C SER A 186 -13.36 -1.83 27.42
N THR A 187 -13.23 -1.74 28.76
CA THR A 187 -12.90 -2.87 29.65
C THR A 187 -14.10 -3.40 30.38
N SER A 188 -13.98 -4.62 30.99
CA SER A 188 -14.98 -5.19 31.87
C SER A 188 -15.20 -4.35 33.15
N GLU A 189 -14.16 -3.65 33.63
CA GLU A 189 -14.23 -2.74 34.75
C GLU A 189 -15.07 -1.50 34.41
N THR A 190 -14.86 -0.94 33.20
CA THR A 190 -15.68 0.18 32.71
C THR A 190 -17.14 -0.22 32.57
N LEU A 191 -17.41 -1.40 32.01
CA LEU A 191 -18.76 -1.94 31.91
C LEU A 191 -19.42 -2.09 33.28
N ASN A 192 -18.70 -2.59 34.29
CA ASN A 192 -19.22 -2.78 35.66
C ASN A 192 -19.49 -1.47 36.43
N ARG A 193 -18.90 -0.33 35.99
CA ARG A 193 -19.16 1.00 36.57
C ARG A 193 -20.44 1.65 36.02
N ILE A 194 -20.97 1.14 34.90
CA ILE A 194 -22.22 1.65 34.33
C ILE A 194 -23.40 1.07 35.09
N LYS A 195 -24.30 1.92 35.58
CA LYS A 195 -25.54 1.47 36.25
C LYS A 195 -26.44 0.81 35.20
N SER A 196 -26.96 -0.41 35.48
CA SER A 196 -27.80 -1.19 34.56
C SER A 196 -28.99 -0.40 33.97
N LYS A 197 -29.57 0.54 34.78
CA LYS A 197 -30.67 1.43 34.34
C LYS A 197 -30.29 2.40 33.23
N LYS A 198 -29.00 2.68 33.03
CA LYS A 198 -28.47 3.58 31.97
C LYS A 198 -28.16 2.85 30.68
N ILE A 199 -28.22 1.53 30.66
CA ILE A 199 -27.98 0.73 29.45
C ILE A 199 -29.28 0.66 28.64
N GLY A 200 -29.20 0.95 27.35
CA GLY A 200 -30.28 0.82 26.39
C GLY A 200 -30.41 -0.60 25.85
N SER A 201 -29.31 -1.16 25.34
CA SER A 201 -29.25 -2.54 24.85
C SER A 201 -27.84 -3.12 25.01
N VAL A 202 -27.75 -4.45 25.01
CA VAL A 202 -26.49 -5.18 24.92
C VAL A 202 -26.59 -6.19 23.81
N ASP A 203 -25.71 -6.04 22.83
CA ASP A 203 -25.63 -6.87 21.64
C ASP A 203 -24.41 -7.77 21.72
N VAL A 204 -24.59 -9.08 21.52
CA VAL A 204 -23.51 -10.06 21.61
C VAL A 204 -23.30 -10.72 20.26
N ILE A 205 -22.11 -10.49 19.68
CA ILE A 205 -21.68 -11.03 18.40
C ILE A 205 -20.60 -12.08 18.61
N ARG A 206 -20.76 -13.25 18.01
CA ARG A 206 -19.91 -14.41 18.32
C ARG A 206 -18.90 -14.68 17.22
N GLY A 207 -17.68 -15.08 17.63
CA GLY A 207 -16.65 -15.67 16.76
C GLY A 207 -16.41 -14.90 15.45
N ALA A 208 -16.65 -15.54 14.32
CA ALA A 208 -16.37 -14.98 12.99
C ALA A 208 -17.06 -13.64 12.70
N GLY A 209 -18.27 -13.41 13.29
CA GLY A 209 -18.96 -12.12 13.17
C GLY A 209 -18.24 -10.99 13.90
N GLY A 210 -17.71 -11.28 15.08
CA GLY A 210 -16.88 -10.33 15.83
C GLY A 210 -15.59 -10.01 15.07
N THR A 211 -14.97 -11.02 14.46
CA THR A 211 -13.76 -10.82 13.63
C THR A 211 -14.06 -9.99 12.40
N ALA A 212 -15.21 -10.18 11.76
CA ALA A 212 -15.59 -9.40 10.57
C ALA A 212 -15.81 -7.90 10.88
N LEU A 213 -16.22 -7.57 12.11
CA LEU A 213 -16.53 -6.19 12.52
C LEU A 213 -15.37 -5.49 13.23
N TYR A 214 -14.58 -6.22 14.03
CA TYR A 214 -13.54 -5.68 14.88
C TYR A 214 -12.18 -6.35 14.68
N GLY A 215 -11.98 -7.02 13.52
CA GLY A 215 -10.74 -7.70 13.21
C GLY A 215 -10.38 -8.78 14.22
N SER A 216 -9.10 -9.02 14.43
CA SER A 216 -8.58 -10.04 15.36
C SER A 216 -9.02 -9.81 16.81
N GLN A 217 -9.32 -8.59 17.21
CA GLN A 217 -9.80 -8.24 18.56
C GLN A 217 -11.20 -8.83 18.85
N GLY A 218 -12.03 -8.95 17.80
CA GLY A 218 -13.35 -9.57 17.89
C GLY A 218 -13.35 -11.10 17.80
N ALA A 219 -12.20 -11.75 17.66
CA ALA A 219 -12.11 -13.21 17.43
C ALA A 219 -12.72 -14.06 18.56
N ASN A 220 -12.67 -13.57 19.79
CA ASN A 220 -13.28 -14.22 20.96
C ASN A 220 -14.75 -13.81 21.18
N GLY A 221 -15.33 -13.04 20.25
CA GLY A 221 -16.64 -12.43 20.32
C GLY A 221 -16.60 -11.00 20.82
N VAL A 222 -17.68 -10.25 20.56
CA VAL A 222 -17.82 -8.84 20.90
C VAL A 222 -19.11 -8.63 21.69
N ILE A 223 -19.04 -7.84 22.76
CA ILE A 223 -20.18 -7.37 23.55
C ILE A 223 -20.30 -5.87 23.30
N ILE A 224 -21.35 -5.46 22.58
CA ILE A 224 -21.62 -4.07 22.28
C ILE A 224 -22.69 -3.58 23.23
N VAL A 225 -22.39 -2.53 23.97
CA VAL A 225 -23.29 -1.90 24.95
C VAL A 225 -23.66 -0.53 24.43
N THR A 226 -24.95 -0.28 24.26
CA THR A 226 -25.49 1.04 23.90
C THR A 226 -26.13 1.64 25.15
N THR A 227 -25.75 2.85 25.52
CA THR A 227 -26.38 3.56 26.64
C THR A 227 -27.64 4.31 26.19
N LYS A 228 -28.56 4.59 27.11
CA LYS A 228 -29.83 5.34 26.83
C LYS A 228 -29.56 6.80 26.47
N ASP A 229 -28.44 7.32 26.89
CA ASP A 229 -28.06 8.72 26.71
C ASP A 229 -26.80 8.75 25.83
N SER A 230 -26.96 9.09 24.55
CA SER A 230 -25.87 9.13 23.58
C SER A 230 -24.76 10.14 23.93
N ASN A 231 -25.01 11.01 24.92
CA ASN A 231 -24.06 11.96 25.50
C ASN A 231 -23.52 11.49 26.86
N TYR A 232 -23.65 10.22 27.22
CA TYR A 232 -23.10 9.71 28.47
C TYR A 232 -21.58 9.85 28.48
N THR A 233 -21.10 10.84 29.18
CA THR A 233 -19.66 11.09 29.34
C THR A 233 -19.13 10.09 30.39
N LEU A 234 -18.29 9.17 29.96
CA LEU A 234 -17.53 8.31 30.88
C LEU A 234 -16.79 9.17 31.89
N PRO A 235 -16.76 8.80 33.21
CA PRO A 235 -16.01 9.53 34.22
C PRO A 235 -14.57 9.82 33.75
N LYS A 236 -14.04 11.03 34.05
CA LYS A 236 -12.70 11.47 33.59
C LYS A 236 -11.58 10.48 33.92
N GLU A 237 -11.67 9.76 35.02
CA GLU A 237 -10.72 8.70 35.40
C GLU A 237 -10.74 7.47 34.49
N VAL A 238 -11.82 7.27 33.72
CA VAL A 238 -11.94 6.18 32.75
C VAL A 238 -11.42 6.57 31.39
N LYS A 239 -11.31 7.87 31.07
CA LYS A 239 -10.69 8.35 29.82
C LYS A 239 -9.19 8.04 29.72
N HIS A 240 -8.51 7.81 30.87
CA HIS A 240 -7.10 7.40 30.90
C HIS A 240 -6.90 5.87 30.88
N HIS A 241 -7.97 5.09 30.99
CA HIS A 241 -7.97 3.66 30.72
C HIS A 241 -8.72 3.35 29.41
N ILE A 242 -8.61 4.20 28.41
CA ILE A 242 -8.70 3.70 27.04
C ILE A 242 -7.66 2.59 27.02
N PHE A 243 -8.13 1.36 26.92
CA PHE A 243 -7.30 0.20 26.67
C PHE A 243 -6.31 0.60 25.60
N GLN A 244 -5.09 0.96 26.02
CA GLN A 244 -3.97 0.66 25.16
C GLN A 244 -4.13 -0.83 24.94
N PRO A 245 -4.44 -1.33 23.72
CA PRO A 245 -4.23 -2.73 23.47
C PRO A 245 -2.87 -2.96 24.11
N ASN A 246 -2.67 -4.05 24.87
CA ASN A 246 -1.32 -4.57 24.98
C ASN A 246 -0.84 -4.52 23.55
N MET A 247 -0.20 -3.44 23.20
CA MET A 247 0.65 -3.40 22.06
C MET A 247 1.53 -4.58 22.38
N ASN A 248 1.27 -5.72 21.74
CA ASN A 248 2.34 -6.63 21.49
C ASN A 248 3.44 -5.67 21.13
N GLU A 249 4.47 -5.59 21.98
CA GLU A 249 5.58 -4.69 21.78
C GLU A 249 5.78 -4.68 20.29
N ASN A 250 5.59 -3.52 19.66
CA ASN A 250 5.71 -3.44 18.21
C ASN A 250 7.17 -3.74 17.94
N ASN A 251 7.48 -5.02 17.71
CA ASN A 251 8.82 -5.53 17.48
C ASN A 251 9.20 -5.36 15.99
N ASP A 252 8.46 -4.52 15.26
CA ASP A 252 8.87 -4.11 13.93
C ASP A 252 10.22 -3.38 14.02
N VAL A 253 11.17 -3.77 13.19
CA VAL A 253 12.53 -3.22 13.20
C VAL A 253 12.78 -2.50 11.89
N TYR A 254 13.19 -1.24 12.00
CA TYR A 254 13.62 -0.38 10.91
C TYR A 254 15.04 0.10 11.18
N GLU A 255 15.84 0.29 10.14
CA GLU A 255 17.17 0.85 10.25
C GLU A 255 17.10 2.35 10.56
N GLU A 256 18.01 2.83 11.42
CA GLU A 256 18.09 4.27 11.72
C GLU A 256 18.53 5.05 10.49
N ILE A 257 17.81 6.11 10.16
CA ILE A 257 18.09 6.94 9.00
C ILE A 257 18.72 8.27 9.48
N VAL A 258 19.90 8.57 8.93
CA VAL A 258 20.55 9.88 9.08
C VAL A 258 20.27 10.69 7.82
N GLU A 259 19.49 11.76 7.97
CA GLU A 259 19.05 12.59 6.83
C GLU A 259 20.23 13.28 6.13
N ASN A 260 20.21 13.32 4.79
CA ASN A 260 21.23 14.00 4.00
C ASN A 260 21.26 15.50 4.31
N ALA A 261 22.42 16.02 4.63
CA ALA A 261 22.66 17.45 4.81
C ALA A 261 22.90 18.16 3.47
N PHE A 262 22.85 19.50 3.48
CA PHE A 262 23.31 20.29 2.34
C PHE A 262 24.83 20.18 2.18
N GLU A 263 25.28 19.79 0.98
CA GLU A 263 26.67 19.69 0.58
C GLU A 263 27.09 20.94 -0.21
N ASN A 264 28.24 21.50 0.13
CA ASN A 264 28.77 22.68 -0.59
C ASN A 264 29.41 22.24 -1.90
N VAL A 265 28.93 22.76 -3.03
CA VAL A 265 29.38 22.39 -4.37
C VAL A 265 30.89 22.63 -4.60
N LYS A 266 31.46 23.68 -3.99
CA LYS A 266 32.89 23.95 -4.10
C LYS A 266 33.79 22.86 -3.50
N THR A 267 33.30 22.16 -2.50
CA THR A 267 34.05 21.09 -1.83
C THR A 267 33.61 19.70 -2.27
N LYS A 268 32.34 19.55 -2.63
CA LYS A 268 31.74 18.26 -3.06
C LYS A 268 30.76 18.53 -4.21
N PRO A 269 31.25 18.64 -5.46
CA PRO A 269 30.43 18.92 -6.61
C PRO A 269 29.60 17.73 -7.09
N LEU A 270 29.95 16.50 -6.66
CA LEU A 270 29.36 15.25 -7.11
C LEU A 270 28.40 14.68 -6.06
N SER A 271 27.31 14.11 -6.54
CA SER A 271 26.39 13.30 -5.75
C SER A 271 26.14 11.98 -6.49
N THR A 272 26.58 10.88 -5.89
CA THR A 272 26.55 9.56 -6.51
C THR A 272 25.66 8.61 -5.70
N PHE A 273 24.73 7.91 -6.37
CA PHE A 273 23.80 6.99 -5.73
C PHE A 273 23.29 5.90 -6.68
N SER A 274 22.78 4.79 -6.09
CA SER A 274 22.11 3.70 -6.81
C SER A 274 20.63 4.02 -7.02
N ILE A 275 20.05 3.51 -8.11
CA ILE A 275 18.61 3.61 -8.39
C ILE A 275 17.76 2.55 -7.70
N ASP A 276 18.35 1.70 -6.91
CA ASP A 276 17.63 0.63 -6.23
C ASP A 276 16.66 1.21 -5.20
N VAL A 277 15.40 1.30 -5.56
CA VAL A 277 14.36 1.92 -4.74
C VAL A 277 13.20 0.95 -4.59
N ASP A 278 13.03 0.49 -3.36
CA ASP A 278 11.88 -0.31 -2.96
C ASP A 278 10.61 0.57 -2.79
N LYS A 279 9.49 -0.04 -2.44
CA LYS A 279 8.19 0.65 -2.26
C LYS A 279 7.54 0.30 -0.93
N ALA A 280 8.22 -0.42 -0.06
CA ALA A 280 7.67 -0.95 1.19
C ALA A 280 7.31 0.15 2.20
N SER A 281 8.08 1.24 2.26
CA SER A 281 7.88 2.31 3.25
C SER A 281 6.49 2.94 3.13
N TYR A 282 6.01 3.27 1.91
CA TYR A 282 4.70 3.88 1.75
C TYR A 282 3.56 2.97 2.23
N SER A 283 3.56 1.69 1.85
CA SER A 283 2.54 0.74 2.29
C SER A 283 2.59 0.46 3.79
N ASN A 284 3.78 0.48 4.40
CA ASN A 284 3.94 0.43 5.87
C ASN A 284 3.35 1.66 6.56
N ILE A 285 3.66 2.87 6.08
CA ILE A 285 3.11 4.13 6.60
C ILE A 285 1.58 4.14 6.45
N ARG A 286 1.06 3.75 5.29
CA ARG A 286 -0.39 3.60 5.05
C ARG A 286 -1.03 2.67 6.07
N ARG A 287 -0.44 1.52 6.33
CA ARG A 287 -0.90 0.58 7.35
C ARG A 287 -0.92 1.21 8.74
N MET A 288 0.16 1.91 9.13
CA MET A 288 0.27 2.55 10.45
C MET A 288 -0.80 3.62 10.62
N ILE A 289 -1.00 4.49 9.63
CA ILE A 289 -2.06 5.52 9.67
C ILE A 289 -3.45 4.88 9.78
N ASN A 290 -3.75 3.89 8.95
CA ASN A 290 -5.05 3.21 8.96
C ASN A 290 -5.34 2.47 10.27
N ASN A 291 -4.30 2.04 10.98
CA ASN A 291 -4.42 1.37 12.28
C ASN A 291 -4.29 2.33 13.47
N GLY A 292 -4.12 3.64 13.25
CA GLY A 292 -3.90 4.62 14.32
C GLY A 292 -2.62 4.34 15.12
N GLN A 293 -1.58 3.82 14.47
CA GLN A 293 -0.29 3.50 15.09
C GLN A 293 0.66 4.70 14.98
N GLU A 294 1.57 4.81 15.93
CA GLU A 294 2.70 5.72 15.84
C GLU A 294 3.61 5.33 14.66
N ILE A 295 4.12 6.32 13.94
CA ILE A 295 5.01 6.13 12.80
C ILE A 295 6.44 6.43 13.26
N PRO A 296 7.31 5.41 13.43
CA PRO A 296 8.72 5.64 13.72
C PRO A 296 9.38 6.40 12.55
N SER A 297 10.17 7.44 12.84
CA SER A 297 10.89 8.19 11.81
C SER A 297 11.79 7.31 10.94
N SER A 298 12.34 6.25 11.51
CA SER A 298 13.14 5.23 10.83
C SER A 298 12.35 4.36 9.83
N SER A 299 11.01 4.33 9.90
CA SER A 299 10.18 3.64 8.90
C SER A 299 9.90 4.47 7.65
N VAL A 300 10.28 5.76 7.67
CA VAL A 300 9.94 6.72 6.63
C VAL A 300 11.12 6.88 5.66
N LYS A 301 11.12 6.14 4.58
CA LYS A 301 12.09 6.27 3.48
C LYS A 301 11.46 7.12 2.39
N ILE A 302 11.90 8.38 2.27
CA ILE A 302 11.23 9.38 1.41
C ILE A 302 11.32 8.98 -0.06
N GLU A 303 12.46 8.47 -0.50
CA GLU A 303 12.64 7.95 -1.85
C GLU A 303 11.65 6.83 -2.20
N GLU A 304 11.40 5.88 -1.28
CA GLU A 304 10.42 4.81 -1.48
C GLU A 304 8.99 5.37 -1.54
N MET A 305 8.68 6.37 -0.72
CA MET A 305 7.37 7.03 -0.75
C MET A 305 7.14 7.77 -2.07
N VAL A 306 8.14 8.50 -2.57
CA VAL A 306 8.06 9.22 -3.86
C VAL A 306 7.92 8.21 -4.99
N ASN A 307 8.72 7.15 -5.00
CA ASN A 307 8.76 6.14 -6.04
C ASN A 307 7.62 5.09 -5.97
N TYR A 308 6.79 5.16 -4.93
CA TYR A 308 5.55 4.39 -4.88
C TYR A 308 4.56 4.80 -5.97
N PHE A 309 4.59 6.06 -6.42
CA PHE A 309 3.68 6.63 -7.40
C PHE A 309 4.27 6.64 -8.80
N ASP A 310 3.39 6.46 -9.80
CA ASP A 310 3.77 6.57 -11.20
C ASP A 310 3.77 8.04 -11.61
N TYR A 311 4.77 8.42 -12.40
CA TYR A 311 4.93 9.74 -13.01
C TYR A 311 4.94 9.59 -14.54
N ASN A 312 4.35 10.56 -15.23
CA ASN A 312 4.19 10.50 -16.68
C ASN A 312 5.44 11.00 -17.39
N TYR A 313 6.47 10.17 -17.41
CA TYR A 313 7.69 10.46 -18.15
C TYR A 313 7.58 9.95 -19.60
N PRO A 314 8.17 10.67 -20.60
CA PRO A 314 8.21 10.19 -21.97
C PRO A 314 9.05 8.93 -22.10
N GLN A 315 8.59 8.01 -22.96
CA GLN A 315 9.33 6.80 -23.31
C GLN A 315 10.66 7.13 -24.02
N PRO A 316 11.71 6.32 -23.86
CA PRO A 316 12.96 6.52 -24.57
C PRO A 316 12.76 6.40 -26.08
N THR A 317 13.37 7.32 -26.83
CA THR A 317 13.29 7.39 -28.28
C THR A 317 14.61 7.04 -28.98
N ASP A 318 15.67 6.85 -28.21
CA ASP A 318 17.03 6.55 -28.71
C ASP A 318 17.40 5.07 -28.48
N LYS A 319 18.70 4.75 -28.57
CA LYS A 319 19.25 3.39 -28.41
C LYS A 319 19.29 2.90 -26.96
N HIS A 320 19.09 3.79 -26.01
CA HIS A 320 19.18 3.46 -24.58
C HIS A 320 17.86 2.85 -24.07
N PRO A 321 17.91 1.99 -23.07
CA PRO A 321 16.70 1.34 -22.55
C PRO A 321 15.87 2.25 -21.63
N PHE A 322 16.28 3.52 -21.42
CA PHE A 322 15.55 4.48 -20.60
C PHE A 322 15.77 5.92 -21.06
N SER A 323 14.83 6.80 -20.73
CA SER A 323 14.94 8.24 -20.92
C SER A 323 15.23 8.95 -19.59
N ILE A 324 15.87 10.12 -19.68
CA ILE A 324 16.16 11.01 -18.55
C ILE A 324 15.30 12.25 -18.71
N ASN A 325 14.60 12.64 -17.64
CA ASN A 325 13.69 13.77 -17.60
C ASN A 325 14.02 14.64 -16.39
N THR A 326 14.24 15.92 -16.60
CA THR A 326 14.61 16.86 -15.54
C THR A 326 13.64 18.04 -15.49
N GLU A 327 13.35 18.53 -14.30
CA GLU A 327 12.50 19.70 -14.07
C GLU A 327 13.02 20.52 -12.89
N GLN A 328 13.12 21.83 -13.05
CA GLN A 328 13.58 22.79 -12.02
C GLN A 328 12.46 23.76 -11.69
N VAL A 329 12.12 23.87 -10.40
CA VAL A 329 11.05 24.75 -9.93
C VAL A 329 11.46 25.47 -8.64
N GLN A 330 10.70 26.48 -8.22
CA GLN A 330 10.80 27.02 -6.87
C GLN A 330 10.42 25.97 -5.83
N THR A 331 11.23 25.78 -4.78
CA THR A 331 10.88 24.85 -3.69
C THR A 331 9.58 25.30 -3.01
N PRO A 332 8.56 24.44 -2.92
CA PRO A 332 7.26 24.84 -2.37
C PRO A 332 7.29 25.23 -0.89
N TRP A 333 8.19 24.66 -0.11
CA TRP A 333 8.33 24.89 1.33
C TRP A 333 9.44 25.88 1.70
N ASN A 334 10.30 26.24 0.74
CA ASN A 334 11.42 27.14 1.00
C ASN A 334 11.67 28.06 -0.21
N ARG A 335 11.44 29.36 -0.04
CA ARG A 335 11.58 30.36 -1.11
C ARG A 335 13.04 30.68 -1.47
N ASP A 336 13.98 30.30 -0.62
CA ASP A 336 15.40 30.55 -0.82
C ASP A 336 16.10 29.40 -1.52
N THR A 337 15.37 28.33 -1.85
CA THR A 337 15.91 27.15 -2.54
C THR A 337 15.10 26.81 -3.78
N GLN A 338 15.69 26.02 -4.66
CA GLN A 338 15.07 25.48 -5.85
C GLN A 338 14.97 23.96 -5.72
N LEU A 339 13.88 23.40 -6.21
CA LEU A 339 13.66 21.95 -6.22
C LEU A 339 13.87 21.41 -7.63
N VAL A 340 14.74 20.42 -7.74
CA VAL A 340 15.04 19.73 -8.98
C VAL A 340 14.53 18.31 -8.90
N ARG A 341 13.83 17.85 -9.95
CA ARG A 341 13.44 16.47 -10.15
C ARG A 341 14.24 15.84 -11.27
N ILE A 342 14.82 14.68 -11.00
CA ILE A 342 15.45 13.81 -11.99
C ILE A 342 14.60 12.56 -12.10
N GLY A 343 13.99 12.33 -13.26
CA GLY A 343 13.11 11.20 -13.53
C GLY A 343 13.69 10.27 -14.58
N LEU A 344 13.68 8.98 -14.34
CA LEU A 344 13.99 7.94 -15.29
C LEU A 344 12.72 7.25 -15.76
N GLN A 345 12.62 6.92 -17.06
CA GLN A 345 11.59 6.07 -17.63
C GLN A 345 12.22 4.89 -18.34
N GLY A 346 12.06 3.70 -17.79
CA GLY A 346 12.43 2.46 -18.47
C GLY A 346 11.53 2.20 -19.67
N LYS A 347 12.11 1.67 -20.74
CA LYS A 347 11.36 1.27 -21.94
C LYS A 347 10.32 0.21 -21.58
N THR A 348 9.09 0.44 -22.00
CA THR A 348 8.01 -0.52 -21.83
C THR A 348 8.03 -1.54 -22.95
N TYR A 349 8.02 -2.81 -22.60
CA TYR A 349 7.88 -3.92 -23.52
C TYR A 349 6.50 -4.56 -23.36
N GLU A 350 5.87 -4.92 -24.48
CA GLU A 350 4.63 -5.69 -24.44
C GLU A 350 4.87 -7.05 -23.79
N ASN A 351 3.89 -7.55 -23.04
CA ASN A 351 4.03 -8.77 -22.26
C ASN A 351 4.45 -9.98 -23.10
N GLU A 352 3.96 -10.06 -24.35
CA GLU A 352 4.28 -11.13 -25.30
C GLU A 352 5.74 -11.10 -25.74
N ALA A 353 6.37 -9.93 -25.76
CA ALA A 353 7.78 -9.74 -26.12
C ALA A 353 8.76 -10.06 -24.99
N LEU A 354 8.27 -10.18 -23.76
CA LEU A 354 9.10 -10.50 -22.60
C LEU A 354 9.55 -11.98 -22.64
N PRO A 355 10.79 -12.28 -22.22
CA PRO A 355 11.26 -13.65 -22.05
C PRO A 355 10.41 -14.47 -21.10
N ALA A 356 10.52 -15.80 -21.16
CA ALA A 356 9.83 -16.70 -20.25
C ALA A 356 10.29 -16.50 -18.80
N SER A 357 9.36 -16.54 -17.87
CA SER A 357 9.64 -16.48 -16.43
C SER A 357 9.66 -17.87 -15.82
N ASN A 358 10.62 -18.11 -14.92
CA ASN A 358 10.74 -19.27 -14.05
C ASN A 358 10.67 -18.79 -12.61
N LEU A 359 9.49 -18.85 -12.01
CA LEU A 359 9.19 -18.29 -10.70
C LEU A 359 9.07 -19.39 -9.65
N THR A 360 9.88 -19.32 -8.60
CA THR A 360 9.78 -20.23 -7.46
C THR A 360 9.23 -19.45 -6.26
N PHE A 361 7.97 -19.72 -5.89
CA PHE A 361 7.37 -19.14 -4.68
C PHE A 361 7.91 -19.87 -3.46
N LEU A 362 8.62 -19.15 -2.59
CA LEU A 362 9.05 -19.62 -1.28
C LEU A 362 8.16 -19.00 -0.22
N ILE A 363 7.27 -19.79 0.36
CA ILE A 363 6.16 -19.31 1.18
C ILE A 363 6.35 -19.73 2.63
N ASP A 364 6.35 -18.76 3.52
CA ASP A 364 6.21 -18.99 4.95
C ASP A 364 4.82 -19.54 5.27
N VAL A 365 4.76 -20.72 5.86
CA VAL A 365 3.53 -21.32 6.36
C VAL A 365 3.60 -21.59 7.87
N SER A 366 4.49 -20.89 8.59
CA SER A 366 4.59 -20.96 10.06
C SER A 366 3.29 -20.57 10.75
N GLY A 367 3.17 -20.88 12.05
CA GLY A 367 1.97 -20.59 12.81
C GLY A 367 1.60 -19.11 12.88
N SER A 368 2.61 -18.22 12.82
CA SER A 368 2.42 -16.76 12.79
C SER A 368 1.69 -16.27 11.54
N MET A 369 1.77 -17.01 10.41
CA MET A 369 1.15 -16.68 9.13
C MET A 369 -0.37 -16.92 9.09
N GLY A 370 -0.99 -17.40 10.15
CA GLY A 370 -2.43 -17.76 10.18
C GLY A 370 -3.41 -16.58 10.19
N GLN A 371 -2.95 -15.34 10.30
CA GLN A 371 -3.81 -14.15 10.33
C GLN A 371 -4.33 -13.79 8.93
N ALA A 372 -5.49 -13.10 8.87
CA ALA A 372 -6.14 -12.75 7.60
C ALA A 372 -5.28 -11.89 6.67
N ASN A 373 -4.44 -11.02 7.25
CA ASN A 373 -3.50 -10.13 6.54
C ASN A 373 -2.14 -10.79 6.21
N LYS A 374 -2.00 -12.10 6.36
CA LYS A 374 -0.78 -12.86 6.07
C LYS A 374 -1.06 -13.96 5.04
N LEU A 375 -1.01 -15.26 5.38
CA LEU A 375 -1.19 -16.35 4.40
C LEU A 375 -2.51 -16.27 3.61
N PRO A 376 -3.68 -15.93 4.17
CA PRO A 376 -4.89 -15.76 3.38
C PRO A 376 -4.80 -14.63 2.34
N LEU A 377 -4.21 -13.48 2.71
CA LEU A 377 -3.96 -12.37 1.79
C LEU A 377 -2.94 -12.78 0.72
N LEU A 378 -1.85 -13.44 1.11
CA LEU A 378 -0.81 -13.94 0.22
C LEU A 378 -1.38 -14.89 -0.85
N LYS A 379 -2.20 -15.85 -0.46
CA LYS A 379 -2.86 -16.79 -1.39
C LYS A 379 -3.70 -16.04 -2.42
N SER A 380 -4.44 -15.02 -1.98
CA SER A 380 -5.26 -14.18 -2.87
C SER A 380 -4.38 -13.33 -3.80
N ALA A 381 -3.28 -12.78 -3.30
CA ALA A 381 -2.29 -12.00 -4.04
C ALA A 381 -1.61 -12.85 -5.14
N TYR A 382 -1.16 -14.05 -4.80
CA TYR A 382 -0.53 -14.93 -5.79
C TYR A 382 -1.49 -15.42 -6.89
N LYS A 383 -2.78 -15.53 -6.60
CA LYS A 383 -3.77 -15.83 -7.63
C LYS A 383 -3.86 -14.73 -8.69
N LEU A 384 -3.66 -13.45 -8.32
CA LEU A 384 -3.57 -12.36 -9.30
C LEU A 384 -2.38 -12.56 -10.23
N LEU A 385 -1.23 -12.91 -9.68
CA LEU A 385 -0.02 -13.20 -10.46
C LEU A 385 -0.24 -14.40 -11.39
N VAL A 386 -0.78 -15.50 -10.88
CA VAL A 386 -1.05 -16.73 -11.66
C VAL A 386 -1.96 -16.45 -12.84
N ASN A 387 -2.94 -15.56 -12.70
CA ASN A 387 -3.85 -15.19 -13.79
C ASN A 387 -3.15 -14.52 -14.98
N GLN A 388 -1.99 -13.89 -14.76
CA GLN A 388 -1.21 -13.20 -15.79
C GLN A 388 -0.13 -14.08 -16.45
N LEU A 389 0.12 -15.28 -15.91
CA LEU A 389 1.12 -16.19 -16.47
C LEU A 389 0.77 -16.59 -17.89
N ARG A 390 1.80 -16.62 -18.73
CA ARG A 390 1.74 -17.10 -20.11
C ARG A 390 2.10 -18.58 -20.18
N PRO A 391 1.78 -19.29 -21.27
CA PRO A 391 2.11 -20.71 -21.43
C PRO A 391 3.60 -21.05 -21.26
N GLN A 392 4.50 -20.12 -21.62
CA GLN A 392 5.95 -20.29 -21.50
C GLN A 392 6.50 -20.03 -20.09
N ASP A 393 5.72 -19.40 -19.23
CA ASP A 393 6.11 -19.13 -17.84
C ASP A 393 5.91 -20.37 -16.98
N TYR A 394 6.76 -20.55 -15.97
CA TYR A 394 6.70 -21.69 -15.05
C TYR A 394 6.64 -21.20 -13.61
N VAL A 395 5.86 -21.92 -12.80
CA VAL A 395 5.76 -21.68 -11.36
C VAL A 395 6.08 -22.96 -10.59
N SER A 396 6.89 -22.82 -9.57
CA SER A 396 7.15 -23.81 -8.54
C SER A 396 6.71 -23.26 -7.18
N ILE A 397 6.30 -24.11 -6.23
CA ILE A 397 5.93 -23.68 -4.89
C ILE A 397 6.71 -24.51 -3.87
N VAL A 398 7.50 -23.83 -3.06
CA VAL A 398 8.21 -24.34 -1.90
C VAL A 398 7.62 -23.70 -0.66
N VAL A 399 7.38 -24.46 0.38
CA VAL A 399 6.95 -23.95 1.68
C VAL A 399 7.99 -24.23 2.74
N TYR A 400 8.02 -23.40 3.77
CA TYR A 400 8.81 -23.65 4.95
C TYR A 400 8.03 -23.29 6.22
N ALA A 401 8.26 -24.11 7.25
CA ALA A 401 7.82 -23.91 8.63
C ALA A 401 8.80 -24.68 9.53
N GLY A 402 8.38 -25.74 10.25
CA GLY A 402 9.28 -26.63 10.98
C GLY A 402 10.20 -27.48 10.08
N ALA A 403 9.87 -27.62 8.80
CA ALA A 403 10.66 -28.24 7.74
C ALA A 403 10.33 -27.54 6.41
N ALA A 404 11.19 -27.73 5.40
CA ALA A 404 10.95 -27.25 4.04
C ALA A 404 10.41 -28.38 3.16
N GLY A 405 9.56 -28.03 2.18
CA GLY A 405 9.01 -29.01 1.25
C GLY A 405 8.53 -28.40 -0.07
N VAL A 406 8.61 -29.19 -1.15
CA VAL A 406 8.05 -28.84 -2.45
C VAL A 406 6.56 -29.17 -2.46
N VAL A 407 5.72 -28.16 -2.69
CA VAL A 407 4.26 -28.30 -2.82
C VAL A 407 3.86 -28.43 -4.29
N LEU A 408 4.59 -27.76 -5.17
CA LEU A 408 4.38 -27.79 -6.60
C LEU A 408 5.72 -27.79 -7.33
N GLU A 409 5.98 -28.85 -8.11
CA GLU A 409 7.09 -28.91 -9.06
C GLU A 409 6.89 -27.91 -10.20
N PRO A 410 7.94 -27.56 -10.99
CA PRO A 410 7.84 -26.60 -12.08
C PRO A 410 6.64 -26.91 -13.00
N THR A 411 5.65 -26.04 -12.96
CA THR A 411 4.35 -26.20 -13.65
C THR A 411 4.15 -25.02 -14.60
N SER A 412 3.79 -25.29 -15.86
CA SER A 412 3.53 -24.25 -16.87
C SER A 412 2.37 -23.34 -16.45
N GLY A 413 2.48 -22.05 -16.81
CA GLY A 413 1.44 -21.05 -16.59
C GLY A 413 0.11 -21.34 -17.31
N ILE A 414 0.07 -22.30 -18.24
CA ILE A 414 -1.18 -22.76 -18.84
C ILE A 414 -2.02 -23.59 -17.84
N GLU A 415 -1.36 -24.28 -16.88
CA GLU A 415 -1.99 -25.11 -15.86
C GLU A 415 -2.42 -24.28 -14.63
N LYS A 416 -3.08 -23.12 -14.85
CA LYS A 416 -3.44 -22.17 -13.79
C LYS A 416 -4.23 -22.81 -12.65
N GLU A 417 -5.19 -23.68 -12.99
CA GLU A 417 -6.02 -24.37 -12.00
C GLU A 417 -5.18 -25.26 -11.07
N LYS A 418 -4.18 -25.95 -11.58
CA LYS A 418 -3.27 -26.78 -10.81
C LYS A 418 -2.42 -25.94 -9.85
N ILE A 419 -1.92 -24.79 -10.32
CA ILE A 419 -1.14 -23.86 -9.51
C ILE A 419 -2.03 -23.27 -8.39
N VAL A 420 -3.24 -22.80 -8.74
CA VAL A 420 -4.21 -22.26 -7.77
C VAL A 420 -4.61 -23.31 -6.74
N ALA A 421 -4.87 -24.57 -7.16
CA ALA A 421 -5.21 -25.66 -6.25
C ALA A 421 -4.05 -25.97 -5.27
N ALA A 422 -2.80 -25.84 -5.70
CA ALA A 422 -1.64 -25.97 -4.83
C ALA A 422 -1.58 -24.86 -3.78
N LEU A 423 -1.82 -23.60 -4.17
CA LEU A 423 -1.91 -22.45 -3.25
C LEU A 423 -3.06 -22.62 -2.24
N ASP A 424 -4.22 -23.09 -2.68
CA ASP A 424 -5.40 -23.26 -1.82
C ASP A 424 -5.21 -24.28 -0.72
N ARG A 425 -4.41 -25.32 -0.95
CA ARG A 425 -4.08 -26.36 0.04
C ARG A 425 -3.15 -25.89 1.15
N LEU A 426 -2.46 -24.74 1.00
CA LEU A 426 -1.53 -24.23 2.01
C LEU A 426 -2.28 -23.91 3.31
N GLN A 427 -1.73 -24.36 4.42
CA GLN A 427 -2.23 -24.10 5.76
C GLN A 427 -1.08 -23.65 6.65
N SER A 428 -1.34 -22.68 7.54
CA SER A 428 -0.34 -22.21 8.50
C SER A 428 -0.23 -23.16 9.69
N GLY A 429 1.01 -23.45 10.12
CA GLY A 429 1.30 -24.27 11.30
C GLY A 429 2.79 -24.56 11.46
N GLY A 430 3.22 -24.96 12.64
CA GLY A 430 4.63 -25.27 12.95
C GLY A 430 5.47 -24.05 13.33
N SER A 431 6.77 -24.30 13.57
CA SER A 431 7.80 -23.30 13.84
C SER A 431 8.45 -22.81 12.55
N THR A 432 9.31 -21.77 12.60
CA THR A 432 9.96 -21.18 11.42
C THR A 432 11.38 -21.73 11.26
N ALA A 433 11.69 -22.36 10.11
CA ALA A 433 13.03 -22.83 9.72
C ALA A 433 13.30 -22.45 8.25
N GLY A 434 13.61 -21.16 8.01
CA GLY A 434 13.72 -20.57 6.67
C GLY A 434 14.94 -21.02 5.86
N GLY A 435 16.07 -21.38 6.50
CA GLY A 435 17.34 -21.66 5.81
C GLY A 435 17.26 -22.83 4.83
N GLN A 436 16.67 -23.96 5.22
CA GLN A 436 16.46 -25.10 4.32
C GLN A 436 15.47 -24.77 3.19
N GLY A 437 14.49 -23.87 3.47
CA GLY A 437 13.53 -23.43 2.48
C GLY A 437 14.17 -22.69 1.32
N ILE A 438 15.07 -21.75 1.63
CA ILE A 438 15.71 -20.92 0.59
C ILE A 438 16.68 -21.76 -0.28
N GLU A 439 17.45 -22.67 0.31
CA GLU A 439 18.32 -23.59 -0.44
C GLU A 439 17.50 -24.47 -1.39
N LEU A 440 16.39 -25.04 -0.90
CA LEU A 440 15.47 -25.85 -1.71
C LEU A 440 14.84 -25.04 -2.85
N ALA A 441 14.42 -23.80 -2.57
CA ALA A 441 13.83 -22.93 -3.58
C ALA A 441 14.82 -22.59 -4.70
N TYR A 442 16.06 -22.23 -4.34
CA TYR A 442 17.11 -21.98 -5.34
C TYR A 442 17.46 -23.24 -6.14
N SER A 443 17.59 -24.41 -5.48
CA SER A 443 17.84 -25.67 -6.17
C SER A 443 16.74 -26.00 -7.21
N LEU A 444 15.48 -25.73 -6.86
CA LEU A 444 14.35 -25.95 -7.75
C LEU A 444 14.32 -24.94 -8.91
N ALA A 445 14.64 -23.67 -8.64
CA ALA A 445 14.77 -22.63 -9.65
C ALA A 445 15.91 -22.93 -10.64
N GLU A 446 17.06 -23.39 -10.16
CA GLU A 446 18.23 -23.80 -10.97
C GLU A 446 17.91 -25.03 -11.85
N LYS A 447 17.17 -26.01 -11.31
CA LYS A 447 16.74 -27.22 -12.06
C LYS A 447 15.88 -26.87 -13.29
N ASN A 448 15.07 -25.80 -13.22
CA ASN A 448 14.20 -25.35 -14.30
C ASN A 448 14.71 -24.05 -14.96
N PHE A 449 15.99 -23.78 -14.89
CA PHE A 449 16.59 -22.53 -15.33
C PHE A 449 16.29 -22.22 -16.81
N LYS A 450 15.85 -21.01 -17.08
CA LYS A 450 15.59 -20.49 -18.43
C LYS A 450 16.76 -19.60 -18.86
N LYS A 451 17.59 -20.05 -19.79
CA LYS A 451 18.86 -19.40 -20.18
C LYS A 451 18.72 -17.92 -20.56
N ASN A 452 17.65 -17.51 -21.19
CA ASN A 452 17.38 -16.12 -21.57
C ASN A 452 16.09 -15.62 -20.92
N GLY A 453 15.71 -16.21 -19.78
CA GLY A 453 14.48 -15.92 -19.07
C GLY A 453 14.70 -15.18 -17.75
N ASN A 454 13.63 -14.81 -17.12
CA ASN A 454 13.61 -14.28 -15.78
C ASN A 454 13.52 -15.43 -14.78
N ASN A 455 14.63 -15.76 -14.13
CA ASN A 455 14.69 -16.78 -13.09
C ASN A 455 14.67 -16.13 -11.71
N ARG A 456 13.64 -16.42 -10.92
CA ARG A 456 13.44 -15.69 -9.67
C ARG A 456 12.83 -16.54 -8.57
N VAL A 457 13.39 -16.44 -7.37
CA VAL A 457 12.75 -16.87 -6.13
C VAL A 457 11.95 -15.68 -5.58
N ILE A 458 10.71 -15.90 -5.18
CA ILE A 458 9.85 -14.90 -4.55
C ILE A 458 9.55 -15.39 -3.14
N LEU A 459 10.27 -14.83 -2.17
CA LEU A 459 10.10 -15.12 -0.74
C LEU A 459 8.90 -14.32 -0.21
N ALA A 460 7.97 -14.99 0.46
CA ALA A 460 6.85 -14.36 1.15
C ALA A 460 6.84 -14.75 2.63
N THR A 461 6.95 -13.76 3.51
CA THR A 461 7.13 -13.95 4.96
C THR A 461 6.45 -12.82 5.75
N ASP A 462 6.23 -13.04 7.05
CA ASP A 462 5.76 -12.00 7.98
C ASP A 462 6.91 -11.29 8.73
N GLY A 463 8.14 -11.44 8.26
CA GLY A 463 9.34 -10.82 8.81
C GLY A 463 10.14 -11.71 9.74
N ASP A 464 9.56 -12.79 10.29
CA ASP A 464 10.27 -13.73 11.16
C ASP A 464 10.96 -14.83 10.32
N PHE A 465 11.85 -14.39 9.43
CA PHE A 465 12.64 -15.30 8.60
C PHE A 465 13.86 -15.78 9.37
N ASN A 466 13.66 -16.81 10.21
CA ASN A 466 14.74 -17.45 10.96
C ASN A 466 15.41 -18.54 10.12
N VAL A 467 16.72 -18.44 9.99
CA VAL A 467 17.55 -19.34 9.18
C VAL A 467 18.03 -20.59 9.94
N GLY A 468 17.55 -20.83 11.14
CA GLY A 468 17.95 -21.97 11.96
C GLY A 468 19.33 -21.81 12.53
N ALA A 469 20.27 -22.72 12.20
CA ALA A 469 21.64 -22.71 12.70
C ALA A 469 22.58 -21.71 12.00
N SER A 470 22.12 -21.04 10.92
CA SER A 470 22.90 -20.06 10.15
C SER A 470 22.75 -18.66 10.73
N THR A 471 23.78 -17.82 10.55
CA THR A 471 23.71 -16.39 10.89
C THR A 471 23.08 -15.60 9.73
N ASP A 472 22.62 -14.36 9.99
CA ASP A 472 22.14 -13.45 8.93
C ASP A 472 23.22 -13.24 7.85
N LYS A 473 24.50 -13.12 8.24
CA LYS A 473 25.65 -13.02 7.32
C LYS A 473 25.84 -14.27 6.43
N ASP A 474 25.60 -15.46 6.97
CA ASP A 474 25.68 -16.69 6.16
C ASP A 474 24.57 -16.72 5.12
N MET A 475 23.38 -16.20 5.47
CA MET A 475 22.25 -16.09 4.55
C MET A 475 22.53 -15.07 3.44
N GLU A 476 23.00 -13.88 3.80
CA GLU A 476 23.40 -12.86 2.83
C GLU A 476 24.41 -13.42 1.84
N LYS A 477 25.46 -14.09 2.34
CA LYS A 477 26.46 -14.72 1.49
C LYS A 477 25.88 -15.81 0.58
N LEU A 478 24.98 -16.65 1.10
CA LEU A 478 24.30 -17.66 0.29
C LEU A 478 23.53 -16.99 -0.88
N ILE A 479 22.77 -15.92 -0.59
CA ILE A 479 22.00 -15.20 -1.60
C ILE A 479 22.92 -14.53 -2.62
N GLU A 480 24.02 -13.89 -2.17
CA GLU A 480 25.04 -13.31 -3.06
C GLU A 480 25.68 -14.35 -3.99
N ASP A 481 25.95 -15.55 -3.49
CA ASP A 481 26.51 -16.61 -4.30
C ASP A 481 25.47 -17.17 -5.28
N LYS A 482 24.20 -17.28 -4.88
CA LYS A 482 23.12 -17.76 -5.71
C LYS A 482 22.71 -16.78 -6.82
N ARG A 483 22.71 -15.47 -6.57
CA ARG A 483 22.43 -14.49 -7.64
C ARG A 483 23.43 -14.55 -8.80
N LYS A 484 24.69 -14.96 -8.53
CA LYS A 484 25.73 -15.17 -9.57
C LYS A 484 25.36 -16.28 -10.56
N THR A 485 24.47 -17.20 -10.16
CA THR A 485 23.92 -18.23 -11.06
C THR A 485 22.86 -17.70 -12.02
N GLY A 486 22.40 -16.45 -11.84
CA GLY A 486 21.34 -15.82 -12.63
C GLY A 486 19.92 -16.07 -12.06
N VAL A 487 19.81 -16.56 -10.82
CA VAL A 487 18.53 -16.69 -10.11
C VAL A 487 18.46 -15.55 -9.07
N PHE A 488 17.50 -14.65 -9.23
CA PHE A 488 17.30 -13.48 -8.38
C PHE A 488 16.32 -13.77 -7.23
N LEU A 489 16.33 -12.93 -6.19
CA LEU A 489 15.45 -13.05 -5.03
C LEU A 489 14.64 -11.75 -4.85
N SER A 490 13.32 -11.83 -4.93
CA SER A 490 12.44 -10.77 -4.46
C SER A 490 11.80 -11.18 -3.13
N VAL A 491 11.55 -10.20 -2.26
CA VAL A 491 11.02 -10.42 -0.93
C VAL A 491 9.72 -9.67 -0.73
N LEU A 492 8.69 -10.36 -0.27
CA LEU A 492 7.36 -9.83 -0.01
C LEU A 492 7.03 -9.97 1.47
N GLY A 493 6.88 -8.83 2.12
CA GLY A 493 6.50 -8.76 3.53
C GLY A 493 4.98 -8.74 3.71
N PHE A 494 4.49 -9.46 4.73
CA PHE A 494 3.07 -9.51 5.11
C PHE A 494 2.89 -9.36 6.61
N GLY A 495 1.77 -8.78 7.03
CA GLY A 495 1.44 -8.67 8.46
C GLY A 495 2.25 -7.60 9.19
N TYR A 496 2.14 -7.56 10.52
CA TYR A 496 2.83 -6.59 11.39
C TYR A 496 2.98 -7.15 12.80
N GLY A 497 3.75 -6.45 13.66
CA GLY A 497 3.97 -6.77 15.07
C GLY A 497 5.28 -7.53 15.34
N ASN A 498 5.94 -8.06 14.30
CA ASN A 498 7.28 -8.62 14.32
C ASN A 498 7.97 -8.50 12.95
N TYR A 499 7.61 -7.45 12.22
CA TYR A 499 8.13 -7.22 10.87
C TYR A 499 9.57 -6.70 10.95
N LYS A 500 10.48 -7.27 10.17
CA LYS A 500 11.91 -6.95 10.14
C LYS A 500 12.27 -6.33 8.78
N ASP A 501 11.83 -5.09 8.57
CA ASP A 501 11.96 -4.37 7.30
C ASP A 501 13.41 -4.39 6.76
N SER A 502 14.36 -3.90 7.55
CA SER A 502 15.77 -3.82 7.15
C SER A 502 16.38 -5.17 6.76
N LYS A 503 16.00 -6.26 7.45
CA LYS A 503 16.47 -7.60 7.10
C LYS A 503 15.90 -8.05 5.75
N LEU A 504 14.61 -7.84 5.51
CA LEU A 504 13.95 -8.26 4.27
C LEU A 504 14.46 -7.45 3.07
N GLU A 505 14.67 -6.15 3.25
CA GLU A 505 15.31 -5.28 2.27
C GLU A 505 16.73 -5.77 1.93
N THR A 506 17.59 -6.00 2.95
CA THR A 506 18.94 -6.53 2.74
C THR A 506 18.95 -7.83 1.94
N LEU A 507 18.02 -8.75 2.22
CA LEU A 507 17.95 -10.02 1.47
C LEU A 507 17.54 -9.79 0.01
N ALA A 508 16.63 -8.85 -0.28
CA ALA A 508 16.24 -8.50 -1.62
C ALA A 508 17.39 -7.86 -2.40
N ASP A 509 18.07 -6.87 -1.80
CA ASP A 509 19.23 -6.18 -2.38
C ASP A 509 20.36 -7.17 -2.72
N LYS A 510 20.71 -8.05 -1.75
CA LYS A 510 21.73 -9.09 -1.97
C LYS A 510 21.35 -10.10 -3.05
N GLY A 511 20.05 -10.25 -3.30
CA GLY A 511 19.48 -11.13 -4.32
C GLY A 511 19.18 -10.48 -5.67
N ASN A 512 19.55 -9.22 -5.90
CA ASN A 512 19.18 -8.44 -7.09
C ASN A 512 17.67 -8.50 -7.38
N GLY A 513 16.88 -8.32 -6.34
CA GLY A 513 15.42 -8.29 -6.43
C GLY A 513 14.84 -7.10 -5.69
N ASN A 514 13.54 -7.04 -5.58
CA ASN A 514 12.83 -5.93 -4.97
C ASN A 514 12.18 -6.38 -3.66
N HIS A 515 12.09 -5.46 -2.71
CA HIS A 515 11.33 -5.62 -1.48
C HIS A 515 10.01 -4.85 -1.59
N ALA A 516 8.91 -5.51 -1.24
CA ALA A 516 7.59 -4.90 -1.18
C ALA A 516 6.84 -5.37 0.08
N TYR A 517 6.02 -4.49 0.65
CA TYR A 517 5.18 -4.82 1.78
C TYR A 517 3.70 -4.82 1.35
N ILE A 518 3.06 -5.99 1.47
CA ILE A 518 1.67 -6.20 1.03
C ILE A 518 0.74 -6.08 2.25
N ASP A 519 0.12 -4.92 2.43
CA ASP A 519 -0.82 -4.65 3.52
C ASP A 519 -2.28 -4.96 3.15
N THR A 520 -2.61 -4.88 1.85
CA THR A 520 -3.98 -4.98 1.33
C THR A 520 -4.03 -5.70 -0.02
N MET A 521 -5.23 -6.10 -0.45
CA MET A 521 -5.46 -6.60 -1.83
C MET A 521 -5.23 -5.53 -2.89
N GLN A 522 -5.40 -4.24 -2.57
CA GLN A 522 -5.10 -3.13 -3.49
C GLN A 522 -3.59 -3.06 -3.77
N GLU A 523 -2.76 -3.23 -2.72
CA GLU A 523 -1.31 -3.34 -2.87
C GLU A 523 -0.92 -4.58 -3.66
N ALA A 524 -1.52 -5.72 -3.35
CA ALA A 524 -1.30 -6.96 -4.12
C ALA A 524 -1.63 -6.77 -5.61
N GLN A 525 -2.70 -6.05 -5.93
CA GLN A 525 -3.08 -5.74 -7.32
C GLN A 525 -2.08 -4.79 -7.99
N LYS A 526 -1.52 -3.83 -7.25
CA LYS A 526 -0.46 -2.94 -7.75
C LYS A 526 0.80 -3.75 -8.09
N VAL A 527 1.30 -4.51 -7.11
CA VAL A 527 2.55 -5.27 -7.24
C VAL A 527 2.43 -6.37 -8.29
N PHE A 528 1.40 -7.20 -8.22
CA PHE A 528 1.25 -8.37 -9.12
C PHE A 528 0.42 -8.09 -10.37
N GLY A 529 -0.53 -7.14 -10.28
CA GLY A 529 -1.44 -6.86 -11.38
C GLY A 529 -0.89 -5.90 -12.41
N LYS A 530 -0.13 -4.89 -11.98
CA LYS A 530 0.36 -3.82 -12.84
C LYS A 530 1.87 -3.84 -13.05
N GLU A 531 2.62 -4.07 -11.97
CA GLU A 531 4.08 -3.95 -11.99
C GLU A 531 4.76 -5.27 -12.34
N PHE A 532 4.02 -6.39 -12.41
CA PHE A 532 4.57 -7.72 -12.66
C PHE A 532 5.45 -7.79 -13.91
N GLY A 533 5.03 -7.20 -15.03
CA GLY A 533 5.84 -7.14 -16.25
C GLY A 533 7.02 -6.17 -16.16
N GLY A 534 6.90 -5.11 -15.37
CA GLY A 534 7.93 -4.08 -15.19
C GLY A 534 9.03 -4.52 -14.21
N THR A 535 8.65 -4.81 -12.98
CA THR A 535 9.62 -5.08 -11.90
C THR A 535 10.35 -6.41 -12.05
N LEU A 536 9.76 -7.39 -12.72
CA LEU A 536 10.35 -8.71 -12.85
C LEU A 536 11.25 -8.88 -14.08
N PHE A 537 11.20 -7.98 -15.06
CA PHE A 537 12.01 -8.06 -16.27
C PHE A 537 13.05 -6.97 -16.32
N THR A 538 14.28 -7.29 -15.93
CA THR A 538 15.42 -6.37 -15.93
C THR A 538 15.80 -5.96 -17.36
N ILE A 539 15.79 -4.65 -17.66
CA ILE A 539 16.22 -4.07 -18.93
C ILE A 539 17.60 -3.41 -18.84
N ALA A 540 18.01 -3.03 -17.63
CA ALA A 540 19.35 -2.56 -17.33
C ALA A 540 19.72 -2.98 -15.91
N LYS A 541 20.99 -3.32 -15.68
CA LYS A 541 21.54 -3.69 -14.38
C LYS A 541 22.72 -2.81 -14.00
N ASP A 542 23.07 -2.79 -12.72
CA ASP A 542 24.14 -1.96 -12.15
C ASP A 542 23.98 -0.48 -12.52
N VAL A 543 22.76 0.04 -12.39
CA VAL A 543 22.45 1.43 -12.78
C VAL A 543 22.88 2.37 -11.67
N LYS A 544 23.80 3.25 -11.99
CA LYS A 544 24.37 4.28 -11.13
C LYS A 544 24.09 5.65 -11.68
N ILE A 545 23.80 6.58 -10.80
CA ILE A 545 23.59 7.99 -11.10
C ILE A 545 24.69 8.80 -10.43
N GLN A 546 25.31 9.71 -11.19
CA GLN A 546 26.18 10.74 -10.64
C GLN A 546 25.71 12.10 -11.17
N VAL A 547 25.40 13.01 -10.26
CA VAL A 547 25.01 14.38 -10.57
C VAL A 547 26.18 15.29 -10.23
N GLU A 548 26.62 16.08 -11.21
CA GLU A 548 27.67 17.09 -11.09
C GLU A 548 27.03 18.47 -11.12
N PHE A 549 27.02 19.16 -9.98
CA PHE A 549 26.44 20.50 -9.87
C PHE A 549 27.43 21.58 -10.29
N ASN A 550 26.92 22.58 -11.01
CA ASN A 550 27.72 23.69 -11.50
C ASN A 550 28.01 24.72 -10.39
N PRO A 551 29.26 24.87 -9.95
CA PRO A 551 29.62 25.80 -8.85
C PRO A 551 29.46 27.28 -9.23
N ALA A 552 29.24 27.61 -10.51
CA ALA A 552 28.98 28.98 -10.94
C ALA A 552 27.57 29.46 -10.58
N VAL A 553 26.60 28.55 -10.48
CA VAL A 553 25.19 28.87 -10.24
C VAL A 553 24.60 28.17 -9.01
N VAL A 554 25.22 27.08 -8.56
CA VAL A 554 24.80 26.31 -7.38
C VAL A 554 25.81 26.47 -6.26
N GLN A 555 25.34 26.94 -5.09
CA GLN A 555 26.15 27.06 -3.88
C GLN A 555 26.19 25.76 -3.10
N ALA A 556 25.02 25.10 -2.96
CA ALA A 556 24.89 23.83 -2.27
C ALA A 556 23.68 23.05 -2.79
N TYR A 557 23.68 21.76 -2.55
CA TYR A 557 22.60 20.85 -2.87
C TYR A 557 22.36 19.85 -1.77
N ARG A 558 21.15 19.28 -1.73
CA ARG A 558 20.77 18.19 -0.84
C ARG A 558 19.92 17.18 -1.61
N LEU A 559 20.29 15.91 -1.59
CA LEU A 559 19.46 14.81 -2.09
C LEU A 559 18.39 14.49 -1.05
N ILE A 560 17.13 14.46 -1.44
CA ILE A 560 15.99 14.17 -0.56
C ILE A 560 15.71 12.67 -0.60
N GLY A 561 15.93 11.98 0.53
CA GLY A 561 15.91 10.51 0.58
C GLY A 561 17.19 9.88 0.05
N TYR A 562 17.16 8.58 -0.25
CA TYR A 562 18.28 7.79 -0.77
C TYR A 562 19.49 7.67 0.20
N GLU A 563 19.29 7.90 1.50
CA GLU A 563 20.36 7.89 2.50
C GLU A 563 21.09 6.54 2.54
N ASN A 564 20.37 5.43 2.36
CA ASN A 564 20.92 4.08 2.32
C ASN A 564 21.36 3.63 0.90
N ARG A 565 21.26 4.51 -0.11
CA ARG A 565 21.60 4.23 -1.51
C ARG A 565 22.76 5.07 -2.04
N LEU A 566 23.41 5.85 -1.17
CA LEU A 566 24.58 6.65 -1.53
C LEU A 566 25.76 5.75 -1.89
N LEU A 567 26.53 6.18 -2.90
CA LEU A 567 27.76 5.54 -3.35
C LEU A 567 28.92 6.52 -3.21
N ALA A 568 30.14 6.00 -3.07
CA ALA A 568 31.33 6.82 -3.20
C ALA A 568 31.48 7.28 -4.67
N ASP A 569 32.04 8.47 -4.89
CA ASP A 569 32.14 9.03 -6.25
C ASP A 569 32.98 8.17 -7.18
N GLU A 570 34.01 7.47 -6.65
CA GLU A 570 34.81 6.50 -7.36
C GLU A 570 34.06 5.22 -7.73
N ASP A 571 33.03 4.85 -6.97
CA ASP A 571 32.19 3.67 -7.26
C ASP A 571 31.38 3.84 -8.56
N PHE A 572 31.20 5.07 -9.03
CA PHE A 572 30.49 5.34 -10.28
C PHE A 572 31.16 4.67 -11.49
N ILE A 573 32.48 4.70 -11.54
CA ILE A 573 33.25 4.11 -12.66
C ILE A 573 33.65 2.65 -12.38
N ASP A 574 33.50 2.15 -11.17
CA ASP A 574 33.85 0.78 -10.81
C ASP A 574 32.76 -0.21 -11.23
N ASP A 575 33.08 -1.01 -12.26
CA ASP A 575 32.18 -2.05 -12.79
C ASP A 575 32.04 -3.26 -11.85
N THR A 576 32.82 -3.37 -10.79
CA THR A 576 32.71 -4.45 -9.80
C THR A 576 31.71 -4.14 -8.69
N LYS A 577 31.36 -2.87 -8.52
CA LYS A 577 30.37 -2.41 -7.54
C LYS A 577 28.96 -2.63 -8.06
N ASP A 578 28.21 -3.38 -7.31
CA ASP A 578 26.79 -3.65 -7.56
C ASP A 578 25.95 -2.40 -7.35
N ALA A 579 24.88 -2.28 -8.13
CA ALA A 579 23.93 -1.18 -8.05
C ALA A 579 22.55 -1.64 -8.53
N GLY A 580 21.57 -0.76 -8.48
CA GLY A 580 20.16 -1.11 -8.72
C GLY A 580 19.86 -1.64 -10.13
N GLU A 581 18.78 -2.39 -10.21
CA GLU A 581 18.22 -2.97 -11.42
C GLU A 581 17.07 -2.11 -11.94
N LEU A 582 16.97 -1.91 -13.24
CA LEU A 582 15.84 -1.23 -13.87
C LEU A 582 14.99 -2.22 -14.65
N GLY A 583 13.71 -2.32 -14.30
CA GLY A 583 12.74 -3.18 -14.99
C GLY A 583 12.04 -2.49 -16.17
N SER A 584 11.36 -3.28 -17.02
CA SER A 584 10.55 -2.77 -18.13
C SER A 584 9.43 -1.86 -17.62
N GLY A 585 9.34 -0.64 -18.18
CA GLY A 585 8.34 0.36 -17.79
C GLY A 585 8.52 0.98 -16.41
N HIS A 586 9.55 0.58 -15.67
CA HIS A 586 9.83 1.11 -14.34
C HIS A 586 10.24 2.59 -14.39
N THR A 587 9.78 3.38 -13.43
CA THR A 587 10.17 4.78 -13.25
C THR A 587 10.95 4.95 -11.96
N VAL A 588 11.97 5.80 -12.00
CA VAL A 588 12.72 6.24 -10.81
C VAL A 588 12.72 7.75 -10.75
N THR A 589 12.46 8.30 -9.58
CA THR A 589 12.38 9.74 -9.32
C THR A 589 13.28 10.10 -8.15
N ALA A 590 14.25 11.00 -8.39
CA ALA A 590 15.06 11.60 -7.35
C ALA A 590 14.78 13.11 -7.28
N LEU A 591 14.79 13.65 -6.06
CA LEU A 591 14.56 15.07 -5.80
C LEU A 591 15.79 15.67 -5.13
N TYR A 592 16.23 16.81 -5.64
CA TYR A 592 17.28 17.63 -5.03
C TYR A 592 16.74 18.99 -4.64
N GLU A 593 17.09 19.42 -3.45
CA GLU A 593 16.93 20.82 -3.03
C GLU A 593 18.26 21.54 -3.25
N VAL A 594 18.24 22.66 -3.96
CA VAL A 594 19.41 23.39 -4.43
C VAL A 594 19.40 24.81 -3.90
N ILE A 595 20.52 25.29 -3.35
CA ILE A 595 20.71 26.67 -2.95
C ILE A 595 21.50 27.41 -4.05
N PRO A 596 20.90 28.41 -4.72
CA PRO A 596 21.60 29.21 -5.73
C PRO A 596 22.75 30.03 -5.13
N VAL A 597 23.76 30.32 -5.95
CA VAL A 597 24.88 31.19 -5.59
C VAL A 597 24.36 32.57 -5.21
N GLY A 598 24.90 33.14 -4.13
CA GLY A 598 24.60 34.50 -3.67
C GLY A 598 23.46 34.58 -2.65
N LEU A 599 22.79 33.50 -2.32
CA LEU A 599 21.82 33.45 -1.23
C LEU A 599 22.51 33.05 0.08
N LYS A 600 22.13 33.70 1.19
CA LYS A 600 22.49 33.26 2.53
C LYS A 600 21.53 32.21 2.99
N SER A 601 22.04 31.14 3.58
CA SER A 601 21.23 30.05 4.10
C SER A 601 21.72 29.62 5.47
N ASP A 602 20.81 29.43 6.39
CA ASP A 602 21.11 28.92 7.74
C ASP A 602 21.59 27.46 7.72
N TYR A 603 21.35 26.76 6.63
CA TYR A 603 21.80 25.36 6.44
C TYR A 603 23.28 25.26 6.05
N LEU A 604 23.92 26.36 5.67
CA LEU A 604 25.32 26.38 5.27
C LEU A 604 26.18 27.01 6.35
N LYS A 605 27.20 26.28 6.79
CA LYS A 605 28.24 26.82 7.62
C LYS A 605 29.31 27.49 6.75
N ASP A 606 29.78 28.67 7.15
CA ASP A 606 30.89 29.33 6.45
C ASP A 606 32.10 28.39 6.46
N ILE A 607 32.62 28.11 5.28
CA ILE A 607 33.85 27.35 5.10
C ILE A 607 34.97 28.37 4.82
N SER A 608 36.07 28.30 5.58
CA SER A 608 37.26 29.08 5.32
C SER A 608 37.77 28.82 3.90
N ASP A 609 38.30 29.89 3.26
CA ASP A 609 38.92 29.71 1.94
C ASP A 609 40.00 28.64 1.95
N LEU A 610 39.96 27.77 0.94
CA LEU A 610 40.91 26.68 0.82
C LEU A 610 42.26 27.26 0.32
N LYS A 611 43.34 27.01 1.07
CA LYS A 611 44.67 27.51 0.76
C LYS A 611 45.29 26.88 -0.48
N TYR A 612 45.01 25.61 -0.70
CA TYR A 612 45.69 24.80 -1.73
C TYR A 612 44.79 24.44 -2.94
N THR A 613 43.50 24.73 -2.88
CA THR A 613 42.56 24.45 -3.95
C THR A 613 41.96 25.76 -4.44
N LYS A 614 42.26 26.15 -5.67
CA LYS A 614 41.60 27.23 -6.39
C LYS A 614 40.50 26.63 -7.22
N ASN A 615 39.25 26.86 -6.84
CA ASN A 615 38.11 26.59 -7.71
C ASN A 615 37.97 27.75 -8.70
N GLU A 616 38.60 27.64 -9.87
CA GLU A 616 38.31 28.53 -11.00
C GLU A 616 36.96 28.08 -11.54
N SER A 617 35.92 28.87 -11.34
CA SER A 617 34.61 28.66 -11.96
C SER A 617 34.80 28.73 -13.47
N ALA A 618 34.57 27.65 -14.18
CA ALA A 618 34.56 27.63 -15.64
C ALA A 618 33.45 28.56 -16.12
N SER A 619 33.81 29.77 -16.52
CA SER A 619 32.89 30.84 -16.93
C SER A 619 32.05 30.52 -18.16
N ASN A 620 32.32 29.39 -18.83
CA ASN A 620 31.72 29.01 -20.11
C ASN A 620 30.41 28.22 -19.99
N PHE A 621 29.96 27.87 -18.76
CA PHE A 621 28.78 27.00 -18.53
C PHE A 621 27.73 27.68 -17.64
N SER A 622 27.61 29.03 -17.73
CA SER A 622 26.68 29.79 -16.87
C SER A 622 25.21 29.41 -17.03
N ASP A 623 24.87 28.81 -18.17
CA ASP A 623 23.49 28.42 -18.51
C ASP A 623 23.13 26.99 -18.05
N GLU A 624 24.09 26.24 -17.53
CA GLU A 624 23.90 24.89 -17.04
C GLU A 624 23.78 24.85 -15.52
N LEU A 625 22.78 24.15 -14.99
CA LEU A 625 22.61 23.95 -13.56
C LEU A 625 23.39 22.74 -13.04
N PHE A 626 23.29 21.62 -13.74
CA PHE A 626 24.00 20.37 -13.45
C PHE A 626 24.09 19.48 -14.68
N THR A 627 25.00 18.52 -14.60
CA THR A 627 25.09 17.39 -15.52
C THR A 627 24.77 16.09 -14.77
N VAL A 628 23.89 15.27 -15.35
CA VAL A 628 23.61 13.93 -14.85
C VAL A 628 24.32 12.91 -15.73
N LYS A 629 25.13 12.07 -15.12
CA LYS A 629 25.79 10.93 -15.73
C LYS A 629 25.11 9.65 -15.26
N PHE A 630 24.70 8.82 -16.21
CA PHE A 630 24.15 7.50 -15.95
C PHE A 630 25.11 6.45 -16.44
N ARG A 631 25.31 5.42 -15.64
CA ARG A 631 26.11 4.27 -16.00
C ARG A 631 25.32 3.00 -15.76
N TYR A 632 25.20 2.15 -16.77
CA TYR A 632 24.41 0.93 -16.69
C TYR A 632 25.02 -0.18 -17.55
N LYS A 633 24.69 -1.45 -17.24
CA LYS A 633 25.00 -2.61 -18.06
C LYS A 633 23.73 -3.14 -18.72
N LYS A 634 23.87 -3.74 -19.91
CA LYS A 634 22.79 -4.56 -20.48
C LYS A 634 22.55 -5.79 -19.60
N PRO A 635 21.36 -6.40 -19.63
CA PRO A 635 21.04 -7.56 -18.78
C PRO A 635 22.06 -8.70 -18.90
N ASP A 636 22.57 -8.96 -20.09
CA ASP A 636 23.60 -9.96 -20.41
C ASP A 636 25.02 -9.38 -20.53
N GLY A 637 25.16 -8.06 -20.38
CA GLY A 637 26.43 -7.34 -20.56
C GLY A 637 27.30 -7.35 -19.30
N VAL A 638 28.62 -7.24 -19.54
CA VAL A 638 29.65 -7.12 -18.48
C VAL A 638 30.29 -5.73 -18.46
N LYS A 639 30.13 -4.93 -19.52
CA LYS A 639 30.67 -3.57 -19.62
C LYS A 639 29.57 -2.56 -19.45
N SER A 640 29.85 -1.51 -18.68
CA SER A 640 28.95 -0.38 -18.53
C SER A 640 28.90 0.49 -19.78
N ILE A 641 27.74 1.10 -19.97
CA ILE A 641 27.43 2.11 -20.99
C ILE A 641 27.09 3.39 -20.23
N GLU A 642 27.64 4.51 -20.67
CA GLU A 642 27.37 5.81 -20.07
C GLU A 642 26.42 6.64 -20.92
N MET A 643 25.51 7.35 -20.27
CA MET A 643 24.63 8.39 -20.83
C MET A 643 24.88 9.68 -20.06
N ILE A 644 24.84 10.79 -20.77
CA ILE A 644 25.01 12.13 -20.18
C ILE A 644 23.81 12.97 -20.55
N HIS A 645 23.27 13.69 -19.55
CA HIS A 645 22.19 14.65 -19.72
C HIS A 645 22.56 15.94 -18.99
N VAL A 646 22.52 17.06 -19.72
CA VAL A 646 22.77 18.41 -19.18
C VAL A 646 21.43 19.06 -18.91
N HIS A 647 21.26 19.64 -17.72
CA HIS A 647 20.09 20.43 -17.38
C HIS A 647 20.44 21.92 -17.41
N GLU A 648 19.76 22.66 -18.26
CA GLU A 648 19.89 24.11 -18.35
C GLU A 648 19.29 24.78 -17.10
N ASN A 649 19.90 25.85 -16.62
CA ASN A 649 19.41 26.62 -15.49
C ASN A 649 18.18 27.44 -15.89
N ASN A 650 17.06 26.77 -16.04
CA ASN A 650 15.80 27.34 -16.49
C ASN A 650 14.64 26.96 -15.56
N MET A 651 14.25 27.89 -14.71
CA MET A 651 13.11 27.74 -13.81
C MET A 651 11.80 27.66 -14.57
N GLN A 652 11.01 26.65 -14.26
CA GLN A 652 9.71 26.38 -14.86
C GLN A 652 8.57 26.48 -13.84
N GLN A 653 7.35 26.57 -14.33
CA GLN A 653 6.18 26.38 -13.50
C GLN A 653 6.03 24.88 -13.20
N ALA A 654 5.85 24.53 -11.93
CA ALA A 654 5.76 23.14 -11.49
C ALA A 654 4.68 22.37 -12.24
N SER A 655 5.06 21.26 -12.85
CA SER A 655 4.14 20.31 -13.48
C SER A 655 3.23 19.64 -12.43
N ILE A 656 2.17 18.98 -12.89
CA ILE A 656 1.28 18.18 -12.03
C ILE A 656 2.09 17.13 -11.26
N ASP A 657 2.99 16.44 -11.93
CA ASP A 657 3.83 15.39 -11.36
C ASP A 657 4.85 15.96 -10.36
N MET A 658 5.45 17.11 -10.66
CA MET A 658 6.36 17.79 -9.74
C MET A 658 5.65 18.22 -8.46
N LYS A 659 4.45 18.78 -8.55
CA LYS A 659 3.64 19.15 -7.37
C LYS A 659 3.32 17.94 -6.51
N PHE A 660 2.99 16.81 -7.14
CA PHE A 660 2.67 15.59 -6.41
C PHE A 660 3.90 14.99 -5.73
N ALA A 661 5.03 14.87 -6.44
CA ALA A 661 6.29 14.39 -5.89
C ALA A 661 6.74 15.27 -4.70
N SER A 662 6.60 16.61 -4.84
CA SER A 662 6.87 17.56 -3.77
C SER A 662 5.98 17.35 -2.55
N ALA A 663 4.68 17.07 -2.75
CA ALA A 663 3.76 16.79 -1.66
C ALA A 663 4.14 15.52 -0.89
N VAL A 664 4.54 14.47 -1.60
CA VAL A 664 4.96 13.20 -0.98
C VAL A 664 6.26 13.37 -0.21
N ALA A 665 7.25 14.06 -0.80
CA ALA A 665 8.53 14.35 -0.14
C ALA A 665 8.33 15.20 1.13
N LEU A 666 7.52 16.27 1.03
CA LEU A 666 7.22 17.13 2.17
C LEU A 666 6.48 16.38 3.29
N PHE A 667 5.56 15.46 2.93
CA PHE A 667 4.91 14.60 3.93
C PHE A 667 5.90 13.67 4.61
N GLY A 668 6.83 13.06 3.86
CA GLY A 668 7.89 12.24 4.42
C GLY A 668 8.80 13.02 5.37
N MET A 669 9.23 14.22 4.98
CA MET A 669 10.00 15.13 5.86
C MET A 669 9.21 15.46 7.14
N HIS A 670 7.91 15.77 7.01
CA HIS A 670 7.06 16.04 8.17
C HIS A 670 6.96 14.84 9.13
N LEU A 671 6.81 13.62 8.61
CA LEU A 671 6.77 12.38 9.42
C LEU A 671 8.11 12.09 10.11
N ARG A 672 9.24 12.49 9.50
CA ARG A 672 10.58 12.38 10.09
C ARG A 672 10.88 13.46 11.13
N ASN A 673 10.07 14.53 11.23
CA ASN A 673 10.39 15.77 11.93
C ASN A 673 11.70 16.41 11.40
N SER A 674 11.85 16.45 10.09
CA SER A 674 13.02 16.97 9.39
C SER A 674 13.24 18.46 9.67
N GLU A 675 14.49 18.88 9.86
CA GLU A 675 14.84 20.29 9.98
C GLU A 675 14.71 21.08 8.65
N TYR A 676 14.57 20.34 7.53
CA TYR A 676 14.51 20.92 6.17
C TYR A 676 13.07 21.14 5.66
N ASP A 677 12.05 20.80 6.43
CA ASP A 677 10.65 21.06 6.05
C ASP A 677 10.24 22.53 6.14
N ASN A 678 11.15 23.39 6.65
CA ASN A 678 10.98 24.82 6.84
C ASN A 678 9.67 25.18 7.60
N LYS A 679 9.28 24.34 8.54
CA LYS A 679 8.04 24.45 9.35
C LYS A 679 6.76 24.47 8.50
N ALA A 680 6.79 23.82 7.33
CA ALA A 680 5.61 23.64 6.49
C ALA A 680 4.52 22.87 7.25
N LYS A 681 3.27 23.17 6.93
CA LYS A 681 2.12 22.55 7.60
C LYS A 681 1.57 21.40 6.76
N LEU A 682 0.85 20.47 7.40
CA LEU A 682 0.10 19.43 6.69
C LEU A 682 -0.91 20.00 5.68
N SER A 683 -1.40 21.25 5.88
CA SER A 683 -2.22 21.94 4.88
C SER A 683 -1.48 22.16 3.57
N ASP A 684 -0.20 22.48 3.64
CA ASP A 684 0.64 22.76 2.46
C ASP A 684 0.89 21.47 1.67
N VAL A 685 1.12 20.36 2.39
CA VAL A 685 1.16 19.00 1.79
C VAL A 685 -0.14 18.70 1.06
N LEU A 686 -1.30 18.93 1.71
CA LEU A 686 -2.61 18.64 1.12
C LEU A 686 -2.88 19.49 -0.12
N ASP A 687 -2.51 20.76 -0.10
CA ASP A 687 -2.73 21.67 -1.22
C ASP A 687 -1.86 21.29 -2.43
N LEU A 688 -0.60 20.94 -2.20
CA LEU A 688 0.30 20.39 -3.23
C LEU A 688 -0.24 19.07 -3.80
N ALA A 689 -0.65 18.15 -2.92
CA ALA A 689 -1.16 16.85 -3.33
C ALA A 689 -2.43 16.96 -4.17
N LYS A 690 -3.37 17.83 -3.78
CA LYS A 690 -4.59 18.09 -4.56
C LYS A 690 -4.29 18.68 -5.93
N GLN A 691 -3.39 19.67 -6.00
CA GLN A 691 -2.94 20.29 -7.27
C GLN A 691 -2.18 19.29 -8.15
N GLY A 692 -1.42 18.37 -7.53
CA GLY A 692 -0.63 17.34 -8.20
C GLY A 692 -1.38 16.04 -8.48
N ARG A 693 -2.67 15.92 -8.12
CA ARG A 693 -3.43 14.66 -8.27
C ARG A 693 -3.54 14.19 -9.72
N GLY A 694 -3.78 15.11 -10.64
CA GLY A 694 -3.97 14.79 -12.04
C GLY A 694 -5.22 13.93 -12.30
N SER A 695 -5.17 13.09 -13.33
CA SER A 695 -6.27 12.17 -13.71
C SER A 695 -6.44 10.98 -12.76
N ASP A 696 -5.36 10.56 -12.09
CA ASP A 696 -5.32 9.51 -11.05
C ASP A 696 -6.21 8.28 -11.32
N LEU A 697 -6.11 7.71 -12.51
CA LEU A 697 -6.98 6.62 -13.00
C LEU A 697 -7.05 5.40 -12.05
N ASN A 698 -6.02 5.22 -11.25
CA ASN A 698 -5.90 4.10 -10.30
C ASN A 698 -6.23 4.47 -8.86
N GLY A 699 -6.47 5.77 -8.57
CA GLY A 699 -6.84 6.27 -7.25
C GLY A 699 -5.73 6.32 -6.20
N TYR A 700 -4.46 6.04 -6.56
CA TYR A 700 -3.35 6.03 -5.60
C TYR A 700 -3.02 7.43 -5.06
N ARG A 701 -3.06 8.47 -5.92
CA ARG A 701 -2.82 9.85 -5.49
C ARG A 701 -3.97 10.36 -4.60
N SER A 702 -5.20 9.96 -4.91
CA SER A 702 -6.38 10.24 -4.07
C SER A 702 -6.30 9.52 -2.73
N GLU A 703 -5.78 8.29 -2.70
CA GLU A 703 -5.50 7.58 -1.46
C GLU A 703 -4.50 8.34 -0.59
N PHE A 704 -3.40 8.85 -1.16
CA PHE A 704 -2.42 9.67 -0.46
C PHE A 704 -3.07 10.88 0.20
N VAL A 705 -3.90 11.65 -0.54
CA VAL A 705 -4.64 12.79 0.02
C VAL A 705 -5.50 12.38 1.22
N ARG A 706 -6.18 11.21 1.14
CA ARG A 706 -6.97 10.69 2.27
C ARG A 706 -6.10 10.32 3.46
N LEU A 707 -4.94 9.69 3.23
CA LEU A 707 -3.99 9.31 4.28
C LEU A 707 -3.43 10.53 5.02
N VAL A 708 -3.05 11.58 4.30
CA VAL A 708 -2.58 12.84 4.94
C VAL A 708 -3.70 13.49 5.76
N ASN A 709 -4.96 13.47 5.28
CA ASN A 709 -6.10 13.94 6.05
C ASN A 709 -6.36 13.09 7.30
N ALA A 710 -6.24 11.77 7.19
CA ALA A 710 -6.40 10.85 8.33
C ALA A 710 -5.30 11.09 9.38
N TYR A 711 -4.04 11.21 8.95
CA TYR A 711 -2.91 11.52 9.82
C TYR A 711 -3.08 12.85 10.57
N LYS A 712 -3.63 13.88 9.93
CA LYS A 712 -3.94 15.16 10.59
C LYS A 712 -4.92 15.02 11.77
N SER A 713 -5.73 13.96 11.77
CA SER A 713 -6.75 13.70 12.78
C SER A 713 -6.25 12.80 13.92
N LEU A 714 -5.08 12.15 13.76
CA LEU A 714 -4.38 11.38 14.79
C LEU A 714 -3.63 12.31 15.74
#